data_6de5f300456935a9ec37a1ebc428c49c
#
_entry.id   6de5f300456935a9ec37a1ebc428c49c
#
_cell.length_a   1.000
_cell.length_b   1.000
_cell.length_c   1.000
_cell.angle_alpha   90.00
_cell.angle_beta   90.00
_cell.angle_gamma   90.00
#
_symmetry.space_group_name_H-M   'P 1'
#
loop_
_entity.id
_entity.type
_entity.pdbx_description
1 polymer ?
#
loop_
_entity_poly.entity_id
_entity_poly.type
_entity_poly.pdbx_seq_one_letter_code
_entity_poly.pdbx_strand_id
1 'polypeptide(L)'
;MRPEDKEDDYIEDKENEEIEDINSDTQDNEATEEEANTHSDYKVPGKGDTRVTTYHLSGMYQNWFLDYASYVILERAVPHINDGLKPVQRRILHSMRRLDDGRYNKVANIVGHTMQFHPHGDASIGDALVQLGQKYLLIDCQGNWGNILTGDGAAAPRYIEARLSKFALETVFNPKTTLWQLSYDGRNKEPVTLPVKFPLLLAQGVEGIAVGLSSKILPHNFNELLDASIAYLRGEEFALYPDFQTGGSIDIAKYNDGERGGSVKVRAKIGKLDNKTLVISEIPYGKTTSTVIESILKANDKGKIKIKKVDDNTAKDVEILVHLAPGVSSDKTIDALYAFTDCEISISPNCCVIKEDKPHFLTVSDVLRHSTDRTLELLREELKIQKQEQEEALFFASLEKIFIEERIYKDPEFENAKNMDEAISHIDLRLEPFKPRFIREVTRDDILKLMEIKMGRILKFNSDKSNEFIAQTLEQIAKINDKLEHIVDYTIDWFTMLKEKYGKAYPRHTVIRNFDTIEATKVVEANEKLYINRQEGFIGMGLKKDEFICNCSDIDDVIIFYRNGTYKIVKVADKIFIGKDILYVNVFKRNDNRTIYNVIYRDGKFGYNYIKRFAVTGATRDREYDLTKGTENSRVLYFSANPNGEAETVKVILKPKPRQKLLVFEKNFSEIAIKGRGSQGNILTKAEVHKISLKQKGSSTLGGREVWFDWDVLRLNYDGRGEELGEFHSNDQILVILPNGDFYVTNFDLSNHYESNIMVIEKYQPSKIWTAVLYDADQKYYYIKRFLLEVNTRKQNFLGENPKNRLMLLTDEVYPRIEVIFGGHDAFREALVLDADEFIAVKGFKAKGKRISTFEVETINELEPNRFVPSENASESDDTEGNEEGNDTDDGQSTTDIIDEITGQMKLFDE
;
A
#
# COMPACT_ATOMS: atom_id res chain seq x y z
N MET A 1 9.26 -12.31 61.72
CA MET A 1 10.26 -11.27 61.86
C MET A 1 10.54 -10.74 60.47
N ARG A 2 10.04 -9.57 60.19
CA ARG A 2 10.44 -8.69 59.10
C ARG A 2 11.74 -7.96 59.47
N PRO A 3 12.48 -7.48 58.49
CA PRO A 3 12.62 -6.06 58.25
C PRO A 3 12.50 -5.74 56.74
N GLU A 4 11.69 -4.79 56.37
CA GLU A 4 11.83 -3.32 56.31
C GLU A 4 12.42 -2.79 55.01
N ASP A 5 11.53 -2.12 54.35
CA ASP A 5 11.59 -1.32 53.14
C ASP A 5 12.75 -0.31 53.08
N LYS A 6 13.32 -0.15 51.89
CA LYS A 6 13.92 1.13 51.44
C LYS A 6 13.49 1.39 49.99
N GLU A 7 12.61 2.35 49.86
CA GLU A 7 12.32 3.11 48.67
C GLU A 7 13.57 3.91 48.26
N ASP A 8 14.00 3.75 47.03
CA ASP A 8 14.92 4.69 46.38
C ASP A 8 14.10 5.53 45.39
N ASP A 9 13.93 6.80 45.76
CA ASP A 9 13.35 7.88 44.96
C ASP A 9 14.19 8.13 43.71
N TYR A 10 13.59 7.97 42.55
CA TYR A 10 14.07 8.55 41.29
C TYR A 10 13.41 9.91 41.08
N ILE A 11 14.23 10.95 41.16
CA ILE A 11 13.89 12.32 40.83
C ILE A 11 13.83 12.45 39.30
N GLU A 12 12.64 12.77 38.77
CA GLU A 12 12.46 13.30 37.41
C GLU A 12 12.84 14.78 37.38
N ASP A 13 13.94 15.11 36.77
CA ASP A 13 14.27 16.50 36.41
C ASP A 13 13.51 16.86 35.13
N LYS A 14 12.46 17.64 35.27
CA LYS A 14 11.82 18.40 34.21
C LYS A 14 12.51 19.78 34.15
N GLU A 15 13.37 19.97 33.20
CA GLU A 15 13.80 21.29 32.77
C GLU A 15 12.81 21.83 31.71
N ASN A 16 11.98 22.77 32.16
CA ASN A 16 11.27 23.71 31.31
C ASN A 16 12.19 24.92 31.13
N GLU A 17 12.75 25.12 29.95
CA GLU A 17 13.33 26.43 29.59
C GLU A 17 12.27 27.28 28.89
N GLU A 18 11.85 28.32 29.62
CA GLU A 18 11.14 29.48 29.09
C GLU A 18 12.12 30.32 28.28
N ILE A 19 11.77 30.62 27.03
CA ILE A 19 12.51 31.56 26.18
C ILE A 19 11.95 32.97 26.49
N GLU A 20 12.69 33.77 27.25
CA GLU A 20 12.45 35.21 27.36
C GLU A 20 13.01 35.96 26.15
N ASP A 21 12.12 36.72 25.50
CA ASP A 21 12.44 37.73 24.49
C ASP A 21 13.30 38.84 25.09
N ILE A 22 14.53 39.00 24.58
CA ILE A 22 15.32 40.22 24.86
C ILE A 22 15.51 40.99 23.55
N ASN A 23 14.72 42.03 23.39
CA ASN A 23 14.99 43.15 22.48
C ASN A 23 16.02 44.08 23.12
N SER A 24 17.17 44.28 22.47
CA SER A 24 17.95 45.51 22.70
C SER A 24 18.83 45.88 21.51
N ASP A 25 18.51 46.99 20.98
CA ASP A 25 19.35 48.04 20.34
C ASP A 25 20.50 47.63 19.40
N THR A 26 20.26 47.82 18.12
CA THR A 26 21.21 47.99 17.03
C THR A 26 22.05 49.26 17.26
N GLN A 27 23.36 49.12 17.37
CA GLN A 27 24.33 50.14 16.97
C GLN A 27 25.15 49.59 15.80
N ASP A 28 24.98 50.24 14.66
CA ASP A 28 25.74 50.04 13.44
C ASP A 28 27.24 50.28 13.68
N ASN A 29 28.04 49.25 13.41
CA ASN A 29 29.46 49.41 13.09
C ASN A 29 29.71 48.78 11.72
N GLU A 30 29.88 49.60 10.70
CA GLU A 30 30.42 49.24 9.40
C GLU A 30 31.83 48.64 9.56
N ALA A 31 31.88 47.30 9.46
CA ALA A 31 33.15 46.59 9.31
C ALA A 31 33.45 46.47 7.81
N THR A 32 34.61 46.97 7.38
CA THR A 32 35.07 46.92 6.00
C THR A 32 35.30 45.48 5.51
N GLU A 33 34.97 45.20 4.27
CA GLU A 33 35.00 43.87 3.59
C GLU A 33 36.36 43.14 3.58
N GLU A 34 37.45 43.77 4.08
CA GLU A 34 38.78 43.15 4.08
C GLU A 34 39.07 42.28 5.31
N GLU A 35 38.27 42.30 6.36
CA GLU A 35 38.49 41.49 7.56
C GLU A 35 37.80 40.11 7.54
N ALA A 36 37.04 39.77 6.50
CA ALA A 36 36.23 38.54 6.44
C ALA A 36 37.03 37.26 6.08
N ASN A 37 38.33 37.36 5.81
CA ASN A 37 39.17 36.24 5.33
C ASN A 37 40.25 35.76 6.31
N THR A 38 40.13 36.08 7.59
CA THR A 38 41.04 35.46 8.57
C THR A 38 40.35 34.25 9.20
N HIS A 39 40.79 33.09 8.83
CA HIS A 39 40.58 31.84 9.54
C HIS A 39 41.06 31.99 11.00
N SER A 40 40.17 32.33 11.91
CA SER A 40 40.58 32.29 13.29
C SER A 40 39.47 31.71 14.15
N ASP A 41 39.72 30.53 14.65
CA ASP A 41 39.18 30.07 15.91
C ASP A 41 39.62 31.11 16.95
N TYR A 42 38.83 32.16 17.08
CA TYR A 42 39.38 33.35 17.63
C TYR A 42 39.25 33.44 19.11
N LYS A 43 40.36 33.61 19.75
CA LYS A 43 40.51 33.70 21.17
C LYS A 43 40.74 35.18 21.55
N VAL A 44 39.75 35.82 22.12
CA VAL A 44 39.97 37.15 22.78
C VAL A 44 40.19 36.92 24.26
N PRO A 45 41.37 37.14 24.79
CA PRO A 45 41.58 37.14 26.22
C PRO A 45 40.89 38.37 26.84
N GLY A 46 39.92 38.14 27.73
CA GLY A 46 39.41 39.21 28.58
C GLY A 46 40.53 39.82 29.41
N LYS A 47 40.56 41.14 29.57
CA LYS A 47 41.55 41.84 30.42
C LYS A 47 41.41 41.27 31.84
N GLY A 48 42.33 40.33 32.20
CA GLY A 48 42.50 39.85 33.57
C GLY A 48 42.15 38.40 33.86
N ASP A 49 41.48 37.65 32.96
CA ASP A 49 41.20 36.23 33.17
C ASP A 49 41.69 35.38 31.98
N THR A 50 42.83 34.73 32.16
CA THR A 50 43.47 33.87 31.16
C THR A 50 42.76 32.53 30.96
N ARG A 51 41.62 32.27 31.60
CA ARG A 51 40.85 31.00 31.56
C ARG A 51 39.60 31.06 30.69
N VAL A 52 39.15 32.26 30.31
CA VAL A 52 37.94 32.39 29.49
C VAL A 52 38.33 32.50 28.02
N THR A 53 37.96 31.50 27.24
CA THR A 53 38.11 31.48 25.79
C THR A 53 36.76 31.84 25.18
N THR A 54 36.73 32.93 24.39
CA THR A 54 35.48 33.34 23.69
C THR A 54 35.57 32.96 22.22
N TYR A 55 34.58 32.26 21.72
CA TYR A 55 34.47 31.87 20.32
C TYR A 55 33.35 32.65 19.65
N HIS A 56 33.57 33.08 18.41
CA HIS A 56 32.50 33.65 17.60
C HIS A 56 31.51 32.60 17.17
N LEU A 57 30.22 32.86 17.28
CA LEU A 57 29.14 31.94 16.90
C LEU A 57 29.21 31.56 15.39
N SER A 58 29.62 32.53 14.54
CA SER A 58 29.83 32.27 13.10
C SER A 58 30.90 31.19 12.86
N GLY A 59 32.03 31.21 13.57
CA GLY A 59 33.07 30.19 13.47
C GLY A 59 32.62 28.83 13.97
N MET A 60 31.78 28.82 15.02
CA MET A 60 31.17 27.56 15.49
C MET A 60 30.26 26.93 14.41
N TYR A 61 29.40 27.75 13.75
CA TYR A 61 28.58 27.25 12.64
C TYR A 61 29.37 26.89 11.42
N GLN A 62 30.40 27.70 11.07
CA GLN A 62 31.19 27.48 9.85
C GLN A 62 32.09 26.26 9.95
N ASN A 63 32.72 26.01 11.10
CA ASN A 63 33.67 24.91 11.25
C ASN A 63 33.04 23.70 11.98
N TRP A 64 32.66 23.87 13.23
CA TRP A 64 32.26 22.73 14.08
C TRP A 64 30.95 22.07 13.65
N PHE A 65 29.94 22.89 13.30
CA PHE A 65 28.66 22.32 12.86
C PHE A 65 28.77 21.66 11.50
N LEU A 66 29.49 22.26 10.54
CA LEU A 66 29.70 21.65 9.23
C LEU A 66 30.52 20.37 9.33
N ASP A 67 31.60 20.36 10.15
CA ASP A 67 32.39 19.16 10.40
C ASP A 67 31.55 18.06 11.03
N TYR A 68 30.73 18.39 12.04
CA TYR A 68 29.83 17.44 12.65
C TYR A 68 28.74 16.96 11.66
N ALA A 69 28.15 17.85 10.89
CA ALA A 69 27.14 17.50 9.89
C ALA A 69 27.74 16.57 8.81
N SER A 70 28.92 16.89 8.31
CA SER A 70 29.66 16.06 7.34
C SER A 70 29.96 14.68 7.93
N TYR A 71 30.47 14.64 9.16
CA TYR A 71 30.72 13.38 9.87
C TYR A 71 29.44 12.51 10.00
N VAL A 72 28.31 13.12 10.43
CA VAL A 72 27.04 12.37 10.57
C VAL A 72 26.54 11.87 9.22
N ILE A 73 26.74 12.61 8.14
CA ILE A 73 26.34 12.21 6.78
C ILE A 73 27.20 11.06 6.30
N LEU A 74 28.53 11.24 6.29
CA LEU A 74 29.47 10.31 5.66
C LEU A 74 29.78 9.10 6.52
N GLU A 75 29.90 9.28 7.85
CA GLU A 75 30.43 8.25 8.74
C GLU A 75 29.39 7.62 9.67
N ARG A 76 28.08 7.96 9.52
CA ARG A 76 27.07 7.40 10.43
C ARG A 76 25.75 7.00 9.74
N ALA A 77 25.08 7.95 9.09
CA ALA A 77 23.65 7.80 8.78
C ALA A 77 23.36 7.29 7.36
N VAL A 78 24.19 7.68 6.36
CA VAL A 78 23.94 7.38 4.95
C VAL A 78 24.78 6.18 4.50
N PRO A 79 24.20 5.21 3.77
CA PRO A 79 24.93 4.04 3.28
C PRO A 79 25.83 4.41 2.09
N HIS A 80 26.95 3.69 1.93
CA HIS A 80 27.80 3.83 0.76
C HIS A 80 27.24 3.01 -0.42
N ILE A 81 27.27 3.56 -1.64
CA ILE A 81 26.64 2.92 -2.81
C ILE A 81 27.30 1.58 -3.19
N ASN A 82 28.63 1.43 -3.00
CA ASN A 82 29.38 0.25 -3.43
C ASN A 82 29.05 -1.02 -2.63
N ASP A 83 28.73 -0.90 -1.34
CA ASP A 83 28.43 -2.05 -0.48
C ASP A 83 27.08 -1.98 0.20
N GLY A 84 26.37 -0.85 0.09
CA GLY A 84 25.06 -0.66 0.68
C GLY A 84 25.04 -0.58 2.19
N LEU A 85 26.18 -0.39 2.84
CA LEU A 85 26.34 -0.46 4.29
C LEU A 85 26.65 0.91 4.91
N LYS A 86 26.14 1.12 6.10
CA LYS A 86 26.61 2.17 6.99
C LYS A 86 27.98 1.78 7.58
N PRO A 87 28.85 2.73 7.98
CA PRO A 87 30.15 2.38 8.56
C PRO A 87 30.10 1.39 9.74
N VAL A 88 29.16 1.55 10.67
CA VAL A 88 28.99 0.59 11.78
C VAL A 88 28.68 -0.81 11.30
N GLN A 89 27.81 -0.97 10.31
CA GLN A 89 27.43 -2.27 9.74
C GLN A 89 28.62 -2.93 9.03
N ARG A 90 29.41 -2.17 8.27
CA ARG A 90 30.65 -2.63 7.61
C ARG A 90 31.66 -3.10 8.62
N ARG A 91 31.88 -2.36 9.71
CA ARG A 91 32.79 -2.71 10.80
C ARG A 91 32.36 -3.95 11.58
N ILE A 92 31.06 -4.13 11.79
CA ILE A 92 30.48 -5.36 12.37
C ILE A 92 30.79 -6.57 11.49
N LEU A 93 30.47 -6.50 10.19
CA LEU A 93 30.72 -7.61 9.27
C LEU A 93 32.22 -7.91 9.12
N HIS A 94 33.08 -6.88 9.10
CA HIS A 94 34.53 -7.04 9.13
C HIS A 94 34.99 -7.76 10.41
N SER A 95 34.51 -7.36 11.57
CA SER A 95 34.79 -8.00 12.85
C SER A 95 34.34 -9.46 12.87
N MET A 96 33.11 -9.73 12.39
CA MET A 96 32.61 -11.09 12.27
C MET A 96 33.48 -11.96 11.36
N ARG A 97 33.95 -11.41 10.23
CA ARG A 97 34.84 -12.11 9.31
C ARG A 97 36.20 -12.45 9.94
N ARG A 98 36.74 -11.55 10.77
CA ARG A 98 37.99 -11.80 11.52
C ARG A 98 37.85 -12.87 12.62
N LEU A 99 36.66 -12.97 13.19
CA LEU A 99 36.33 -13.95 14.23
C LEU A 99 35.80 -15.28 13.65
N ASP A 100 35.64 -15.39 12.34
CA ASP A 100 34.94 -16.49 11.69
C ASP A 100 35.79 -17.77 11.73
N ASP A 101 35.32 -18.75 12.50
CA ASP A 101 35.83 -20.12 12.56
C ASP A 101 34.72 -21.15 12.19
N GLY A 102 33.62 -20.70 11.61
CA GLY A 102 32.45 -21.48 11.22
C GLY A 102 31.45 -21.76 12.35
N ARG A 103 31.77 -21.41 13.59
CA ARG A 103 30.91 -21.58 14.78
C ARG A 103 30.17 -20.26 15.11
N TYR A 104 29.14 -20.40 15.93
CA TYR A 104 28.46 -19.24 16.50
C TYR A 104 29.34 -18.54 17.55
N ASN A 105 29.39 -17.23 17.49
CA ASN A 105 30.04 -16.35 18.45
C ASN A 105 28.98 -15.57 19.27
N LYS A 106 29.23 -15.37 20.57
CA LYS A 106 28.42 -14.50 21.40
C LYS A 106 28.40 -13.09 20.81
N VAL A 107 27.23 -12.49 20.72
CA VAL A 107 27.08 -11.09 20.23
C VAL A 107 27.93 -10.14 21.05
N ALA A 108 28.06 -10.33 22.38
CA ALA A 108 28.94 -9.54 23.22
C ALA A 108 30.43 -9.58 22.76
N ASN A 109 30.92 -10.73 22.29
CA ASN A 109 32.28 -10.84 21.76
C ASN A 109 32.46 -10.12 20.45
N ILE A 110 31.45 -10.20 19.56
CA ILE A 110 31.45 -9.48 18.27
C ILE A 110 31.43 -7.98 18.52
N VAL A 111 30.58 -7.49 19.43
CA VAL A 111 30.50 -6.09 19.82
C VAL A 111 31.83 -5.60 20.36
N GLY A 112 32.42 -6.32 21.34
CA GLY A 112 33.73 -5.98 21.91
C GLY A 112 34.84 -5.94 20.87
N HIS A 113 34.87 -6.89 19.92
CA HIS A 113 35.83 -6.89 18.82
C HIS A 113 35.61 -5.72 17.85
N THR A 114 34.34 -5.34 17.60
CA THR A 114 34.00 -4.23 16.69
C THR A 114 34.46 -2.87 17.25
N MET A 115 34.51 -2.69 18.56
CA MET A 115 35.02 -1.46 19.20
C MET A 115 36.45 -1.12 18.83
N GLN A 116 37.26 -2.07 18.33
CA GLN A 116 38.60 -1.79 17.77
C GLN A 116 38.54 -0.94 16.49
N PHE A 117 37.40 -0.89 15.82
CA PHE A 117 37.21 -0.17 14.55
C PHE A 117 36.19 0.96 14.69
N HIS A 118 35.27 0.88 15.68
CA HIS A 118 34.15 1.81 15.81
C HIS A 118 34.23 2.60 17.11
N PRO A 119 34.50 3.94 17.07
CA PRO A 119 34.75 4.75 18.26
C PRO A 119 33.45 5.21 18.96
N HIS A 120 32.46 4.31 19.08
CA HIS A 120 31.18 4.60 19.76
C HIS A 120 30.82 3.48 20.75
N GLY A 121 29.81 3.76 21.59
CA GLY A 121 29.37 2.84 22.64
C GLY A 121 28.91 1.48 22.13
N ASP A 122 29.12 0.45 22.95
CA ASP A 122 28.78 -0.95 22.71
C ASP A 122 27.29 -1.17 22.41
N ALA A 123 26.39 -0.40 23.05
CA ALA A 123 24.96 -0.47 22.83
C ALA A 123 24.61 -0.20 21.35
N SER A 124 25.19 0.86 20.75
CA SER A 124 24.93 1.23 19.35
C SER A 124 25.40 0.15 18.36
N ILE A 125 26.51 -0.52 18.67
CA ILE A 125 27.02 -1.65 17.89
C ILE A 125 26.09 -2.85 18.04
N GLY A 126 25.64 -3.15 19.26
CA GLY A 126 24.70 -4.22 19.56
C GLY A 126 23.39 -4.07 18.82
N ASP A 127 22.80 -2.88 18.86
CA ASP A 127 21.54 -2.57 18.15
C ASP A 127 21.69 -2.70 16.63
N ALA A 128 22.80 -2.20 16.06
CA ALA A 128 23.08 -2.34 14.63
C ALA A 128 23.24 -3.80 14.22
N LEU A 129 23.90 -4.63 15.06
CA LEU A 129 24.05 -6.05 14.81
C LEU A 129 22.70 -6.79 14.88
N VAL A 130 21.85 -6.45 15.86
CA VAL A 130 20.49 -7.00 15.96
C VAL A 130 19.67 -6.66 14.71
N GLN A 131 19.70 -5.41 14.28
CA GLN A 131 19.00 -5.00 13.05
C GLN A 131 19.48 -5.72 11.79
N LEU A 132 20.80 -5.98 11.66
CA LEU A 132 21.34 -6.77 10.57
C LEU A 132 20.88 -8.23 10.64
N GLY A 133 20.85 -8.81 11.85
CA GLY A 133 20.40 -10.19 12.06
C GLY A 133 18.92 -10.39 11.75
N GLN A 134 18.08 -9.46 12.12
CA GLN A 134 16.63 -9.50 11.86
C GLN A 134 16.25 -9.43 10.37
N LYS A 135 17.19 -9.07 9.49
CA LYS A 135 16.99 -9.11 8.03
C LYS A 135 17.22 -10.50 7.41
N TYR A 136 17.70 -11.48 8.18
CA TYR A 136 17.88 -12.88 7.81
C TYR A 136 18.64 -13.14 6.50
N LEU A 137 19.57 -12.26 6.12
CA LEU A 137 20.34 -12.38 4.89
C LEU A 137 21.83 -12.63 5.13
N LEU A 138 22.50 -11.76 5.88
CA LEU A 138 23.95 -11.80 6.08
C LEU A 138 24.38 -12.58 7.31
N ILE A 139 23.50 -12.75 8.28
CA ILE A 139 23.82 -13.28 9.61
C ILE A 139 22.87 -14.40 9.96
N ASP A 140 23.44 -15.57 10.32
CA ASP A 140 22.71 -16.64 10.98
C ASP A 140 22.62 -16.30 12.47
N CYS A 141 21.38 -16.30 12.99
CA CYS A 141 21.05 -15.90 14.36
C CYS A 141 20.70 -17.10 15.22
N GLN A 142 21.19 -17.12 16.48
CA GLN A 142 20.80 -18.10 17.49
C GLN A 142 20.42 -17.42 18.79
N GLY A 143 19.31 -17.86 19.40
CA GLY A 143 18.71 -17.25 20.59
C GLY A 143 17.58 -16.28 20.25
N ASN A 144 17.18 -15.46 21.21
CA ASN A 144 16.10 -14.48 21.03
C ASN A 144 16.64 -13.15 20.49
N TRP A 145 16.44 -12.91 19.20
CA TRP A 145 16.84 -11.69 18.48
C TRP A 145 15.72 -10.65 18.40
N GLY A 146 14.69 -10.79 19.25
CA GLY A 146 13.49 -9.96 19.17
C GLY A 146 12.53 -10.40 18.06
N ASN A 147 11.45 -9.66 17.91
CA ASN A 147 10.44 -9.94 16.90
C ASN A 147 10.00 -8.62 16.23
N ILE A 148 10.23 -8.52 14.92
CA ILE A 148 9.85 -7.33 14.11
C ILE A 148 8.33 -7.15 14.00
N LEU A 149 7.55 -8.23 14.20
CA LEU A 149 6.09 -8.20 14.10
C LEU A 149 5.47 -7.68 15.41
N THR A 150 5.91 -8.16 16.56
CA THR A 150 5.38 -7.74 17.87
C THR A 150 6.09 -6.51 18.43
N GLY A 151 7.33 -6.25 17.99
CA GLY A 151 8.17 -5.17 18.52
C GLY A 151 8.97 -5.57 19.76
N ASP A 152 8.97 -6.86 20.12
CA ASP A 152 9.76 -7.36 21.25
C ASP A 152 11.25 -7.14 21.01
N GLY A 153 11.95 -6.66 22.01
CA GLY A 153 13.39 -6.44 21.99
C GLY A 153 14.20 -7.73 22.01
N ALA A 154 15.42 -7.67 21.47
CA ALA A 154 16.36 -8.78 21.54
C ALA A 154 16.83 -9.01 22.99
N ALA A 155 17.20 -10.26 23.29
CA ALA A 155 17.86 -10.58 24.55
C ALA A 155 19.24 -9.90 24.64
N ALA A 156 19.75 -9.74 25.85
CA ALA A 156 21.05 -9.09 26.06
C ALA A 156 22.17 -9.79 25.25
N PRO A 157 23.18 -9.06 24.74
CA PRO A 157 24.24 -9.57 23.86
C PRO A 157 25.00 -10.80 24.38
N ARG A 158 25.02 -11.01 25.69
CA ARG A 158 25.68 -12.18 26.33
C ARG A 158 24.89 -13.47 26.13
N TYR A 159 23.61 -13.44 25.77
CA TYR A 159 22.76 -14.62 25.62
C TYR A 159 22.58 -15.07 24.16
N ILE A 160 22.62 -14.13 23.23
CA ILE A 160 22.41 -14.38 21.79
C ILE A 160 23.74 -14.60 21.06
N GLU A 161 23.68 -15.35 19.98
CA GLU A 161 24.85 -15.74 19.20
C GLU A 161 24.62 -15.50 17.71
N ALA A 162 25.70 -15.20 17.00
CA ALA A 162 25.69 -14.90 15.57
C ALA A 162 26.89 -15.54 14.87
N ARG A 163 26.71 -15.84 13.60
CA ARG A 163 27.79 -16.13 12.62
C ARG A 163 27.42 -15.59 11.27
N LEU A 164 28.41 -15.47 10.38
CA LEU A 164 28.16 -15.09 8.99
C LEU A 164 27.40 -16.21 8.28
N SER A 165 26.39 -15.82 7.47
CA SER A 165 25.69 -16.78 6.62
C SER A 165 26.59 -17.26 5.47
N LYS A 166 26.25 -18.40 4.88
CA LYS A 166 26.95 -18.88 3.68
C LYS A 166 26.86 -17.91 2.53
N PHE A 167 25.72 -17.24 2.41
CA PHE A 167 25.53 -16.19 1.42
C PHE A 167 26.49 -15.02 1.63
N ALA A 168 26.62 -14.53 2.87
CA ALA A 168 27.54 -13.44 3.19
C ALA A 168 29.00 -13.81 2.89
N LEU A 169 29.44 -15.02 3.25
CA LEU A 169 30.80 -15.49 2.98
C LEU A 169 31.13 -15.54 1.48
N GLU A 170 30.15 -15.84 0.64
CA GLU A 170 30.33 -15.98 -0.81
C GLU A 170 30.24 -14.63 -1.55
N THR A 171 29.39 -13.72 -1.08
CA THR A 171 29.06 -12.51 -1.84
C THR A 171 29.72 -11.23 -1.31
N VAL A 172 30.13 -11.18 -0.03
CA VAL A 172 30.52 -9.93 0.64
C VAL A 172 32.04 -9.79 0.79
N PHE A 173 32.76 -10.89 0.88
CA PHE A 173 34.18 -10.86 1.29
C PHE A 173 35.12 -11.38 0.20
N ASN A 174 36.12 -10.59 -0.15
CA ASN A 174 37.32 -11.01 -0.86
C ASN A 174 38.49 -10.10 -0.45
N PRO A 175 39.46 -10.58 0.38
CA PRO A 175 40.56 -9.77 0.84
C PRO A 175 41.45 -9.19 -0.27
N LYS A 176 41.48 -9.86 -1.44
CA LYS A 176 42.35 -9.48 -2.58
C LYS A 176 41.79 -8.31 -3.38
N THR A 177 40.49 -8.13 -3.42
CA THR A 177 39.80 -7.01 -4.09
C THR A 177 39.34 -5.93 -3.12
N THR A 178 39.58 -6.08 -1.82
CA THR A 178 39.22 -5.09 -0.80
C THR A 178 40.25 -3.99 -0.71
N LEU A 179 39.80 -2.72 -0.75
CA LEU A 179 40.61 -1.58 -0.42
C LEU A 179 40.64 -1.38 1.10
N TRP A 180 41.85 -1.25 1.65
CA TRP A 180 42.11 -1.18 3.09
C TRP A 180 42.55 0.21 3.51
N GLN A 181 42.02 0.67 4.63
CA GLN A 181 42.45 1.89 5.33
C GLN A 181 42.82 1.57 6.79
N LEU A 182 43.46 2.54 7.47
CA LEU A 182 43.71 2.42 8.92
C LEU A 182 42.43 2.69 9.70
N SER A 183 42.26 1.98 10.82
CA SER A 183 41.22 2.27 11.79
C SER A 183 41.43 3.65 12.44
N TYR A 184 40.40 4.18 13.11
CA TYR A 184 40.44 5.51 13.75
C TYR A 184 41.63 5.71 14.70
N ASP A 185 42.16 4.65 15.31
CA ASP A 185 43.31 4.67 16.20
C ASP A 185 44.63 4.34 15.50
N GLY A 186 44.63 4.08 14.21
CA GLY A 186 45.78 3.73 13.40
C GLY A 186 46.39 2.35 13.65
N ARG A 187 45.83 1.53 14.55
CA ARG A 187 46.42 0.24 14.97
C ARG A 187 46.02 -0.93 14.10
N ASN A 188 44.85 -0.86 13.51
CA ASN A 188 44.26 -1.92 12.70
C ASN A 188 43.99 -1.45 11.27
N LYS A 189 43.72 -2.40 10.37
CA LYS A 189 43.21 -2.13 9.03
C LYS A 189 41.75 -2.50 8.96
N GLU A 190 40.94 -1.60 8.39
CA GLU A 190 39.53 -1.83 8.10
C GLU A 190 39.22 -1.59 6.60
N PRO A 191 38.19 -2.23 6.02
CA PRO A 191 37.83 -2.00 4.63
C PRO A 191 37.23 -0.60 4.44
N VAL A 192 37.62 0.09 3.36
CA VAL A 192 36.97 1.33 2.92
C VAL A 192 35.51 1.01 2.53
N THR A 193 35.32 0.02 1.66
CA THR A 193 34.05 -0.63 1.34
C THR A 193 34.28 -2.13 1.19
N LEU A 194 33.27 -2.93 1.44
CA LEU A 194 33.32 -4.37 1.18
C LEU A 194 33.07 -4.65 -0.31
N PRO A 195 33.75 -5.65 -0.91
CA PRO A 195 33.56 -6.01 -2.31
C PRO A 195 32.31 -6.87 -2.50
N VAL A 196 31.14 -6.26 -2.34
CA VAL A 196 29.86 -6.93 -2.41
C VAL A 196 29.44 -7.21 -3.83
N LYS A 197 29.19 -8.48 -4.17
CA LYS A 197 28.79 -8.96 -5.51
C LYS A 197 27.30 -9.29 -5.57
N PHE A 198 26.46 -8.38 -5.10
CA PHE A 198 25.00 -8.52 -5.00
C PHE A 198 24.39 -7.14 -4.71
N PRO A 199 23.19 -6.79 -5.18
CA PRO A 199 22.52 -5.52 -4.90
C PRO A 199 22.00 -5.42 -3.44
N LEU A 200 22.94 -5.46 -2.48
CA LEU A 200 22.68 -5.59 -1.05
C LEU A 200 21.87 -4.43 -0.48
N LEU A 201 22.15 -3.20 -0.94
CA LEU A 201 21.44 -2.01 -0.49
C LEU A 201 19.94 -2.12 -0.72
N LEU A 202 19.54 -2.56 -1.90
CA LEU A 202 18.14 -2.72 -2.27
C LEU A 202 17.49 -3.94 -1.59
N ALA A 203 18.24 -5.02 -1.40
CA ALA A 203 17.71 -6.21 -0.74
C ALA A 203 17.41 -5.96 0.75
N GLN A 204 18.27 -5.22 1.43
CA GLN A 204 18.10 -4.96 2.87
C GLN A 204 17.28 -3.71 3.16
N GLY A 205 17.25 -2.74 2.26
CA GLY A 205 16.76 -1.41 2.53
C GLY A 205 17.56 -0.71 3.64
N VAL A 206 17.44 0.58 3.74
CA VAL A 206 18.13 1.40 4.76
C VAL A 206 17.26 2.57 5.16
N GLU A 207 17.23 2.87 6.45
CA GLU A 207 16.69 4.11 6.98
C GLU A 207 17.77 4.81 7.82
N GLY A 208 17.99 6.10 7.59
CA GLY A 208 18.97 6.91 8.29
C GLY A 208 18.61 8.38 8.29
N ILE A 209 18.76 9.02 9.44
CA ILE A 209 18.52 10.45 9.62
C ILE A 209 19.87 11.11 9.91
N ALA A 210 20.26 12.03 9.04
CA ALA A 210 21.46 12.85 9.20
C ALA A 210 21.09 14.31 9.41
N VAL A 211 22.10 15.17 9.49
CA VAL A 211 21.88 16.62 9.60
C VAL A 211 21.51 17.18 8.21
N GLY A 212 20.28 17.67 8.07
CA GLY A 212 19.77 18.22 6.81
C GLY A 212 19.45 17.20 5.71
N LEU A 213 19.78 15.94 5.92
CA LEU A 213 19.58 14.84 4.98
C LEU A 213 18.95 13.63 5.66
N SER A 214 18.20 12.85 4.88
CA SER A 214 17.74 11.54 5.31
C SER A 214 17.86 10.55 4.17
N SER A 215 18.05 9.27 4.47
CA SER A 215 17.98 8.17 3.53
C SER A 215 16.86 7.24 3.95
N LYS A 216 15.96 6.88 3.03
CA LYS A 216 14.89 5.90 3.25
C LYS A 216 14.73 5.06 1.99
N ILE A 217 15.52 4.01 1.91
CA ILE A 217 15.51 3.05 0.80
C ILE A 217 14.72 1.84 1.27
N LEU A 218 13.65 1.53 0.56
CA LEU A 218 12.78 0.40 0.89
C LEU A 218 13.42 -0.92 0.45
N PRO A 219 13.20 -2.03 1.17
CA PRO A 219 13.69 -3.35 0.76
C PRO A 219 12.94 -3.86 -0.47
N HIS A 220 13.64 -4.65 -1.29
CA HIS A 220 13.13 -5.29 -2.50
C HIS A 220 13.36 -6.80 -2.46
N ASN A 221 12.59 -7.53 -3.28
CA ASN A 221 12.67 -8.99 -3.31
C ASN A 221 14.00 -9.48 -3.86
N PHE A 222 14.58 -10.47 -3.20
CA PHE A 222 15.87 -11.08 -3.55
C PHE A 222 15.89 -11.60 -4.99
N ASN A 223 14.87 -12.35 -5.41
CA ASN A 223 14.82 -12.94 -6.75
C ASN A 223 14.62 -11.89 -7.83
N GLU A 224 13.74 -10.91 -7.58
CA GLU A 224 13.47 -9.81 -8.52
C GLU A 224 14.70 -8.93 -8.74
N LEU A 225 15.52 -8.72 -7.72
CA LEU A 225 16.78 -8.00 -7.84
C LEU A 225 17.77 -8.73 -8.75
N LEU A 226 17.87 -10.05 -8.63
CA LEU A 226 18.74 -10.86 -9.50
C LEU A 226 18.20 -10.88 -10.94
N ASP A 227 16.87 -11.03 -11.12
CA ASP A 227 16.25 -11.00 -12.45
C ASP A 227 16.46 -9.64 -13.13
N ALA A 228 16.28 -8.54 -12.40
CA ALA A 228 16.50 -7.20 -12.91
C ALA A 228 17.99 -6.93 -13.24
N SER A 229 18.94 -7.49 -12.45
CA SER A 229 20.37 -7.41 -12.76
C SER A 229 20.72 -8.18 -14.04
N ILE A 230 20.13 -9.34 -14.25
CA ILE A 230 20.29 -10.14 -15.47
C ILE A 230 19.67 -9.42 -16.68
N ALA A 231 18.45 -8.87 -16.52
CA ALA A 231 17.78 -8.10 -17.57
C ALA A 231 18.62 -6.87 -17.99
N TYR A 232 19.15 -6.13 -17.02
CA TYR A 232 20.04 -4.99 -17.31
C TYR A 232 21.29 -5.40 -18.12
N LEU A 233 21.96 -6.51 -17.74
CA LEU A 233 23.13 -6.99 -18.47
C LEU A 233 22.82 -7.45 -19.90
N ARG A 234 21.58 -7.88 -20.16
CA ARG A 234 21.07 -8.22 -21.50
C ARG A 234 20.59 -7.02 -22.30
N GLY A 235 20.52 -5.83 -21.68
CA GLY A 235 19.96 -4.63 -22.29
C GLY A 235 18.42 -4.62 -22.35
N GLU A 236 17.76 -5.41 -21.52
CA GLU A 236 16.31 -5.49 -21.39
C GLU A 236 15.80 -4.48 -20.35
N GLU A 237 14.55 -4.05 -20.50
CA GLU A 237 13.90 -3.19 -19.50
C GLU A 237 13.52 -4.00 -18.25
N PHE A 238 13.57 -3.36 -17.10
CA PHE A 238 13.17 -3.93 -15.82
C PHE A 238 12.44 -2.92 -14.95
N ALA A 239 11.62 -3.42 -14.03
CA ALA A 239 10.96 -2.61 -13.01
C ALA A 239 11.08 -3.29 -11.64
N LEU A 240 11.35 -2.51 -10.60
CA LEU A 240 11.52 -2.98 -9.24
C LEU A 240 10.54 -2.30 -8.31
N TYR A 241 9.88 -3.10 -7.47
CA TYR A 241 8.93 -2.61 -6.48
C TYR A 241 9.27 -3.16 -5.09
N PRO A 242 9.03 -2.37 -4.03
CA PRO A 242 9.32 -2.80 -2.66
C PRO A 242 8.65 -4.12 -2.29
N ASP A 243 9.35 -4.90 -1.46
CA ASP A 243 8.85 -6.13 -0.86
C ASP A 243 9.20 -6.14 0.63
N PHE A 244 8.21 -6.37 1.48
CA PHE A 244 8.34 -6.24 2.93
C PHE A 244 8.20 -7.59 3.63
N GLN A 245 9.07 -7.87 4.57
CA GLN A 245 9.02 -9.10 5.39
C GLN A 245 7.70 -9.24 6.17
N THR A 246 7.03 -8.13 6.47
CA THR A 246 5.74 -8.10 7.16
C THR A 246 4.56 -8.42 6.26
N GLY A 247 4.78 -8.56 4.94
CA GLY A 247 3.73 -8.80 3.95
C GLY A 247 2.86 -7.56 3.68
N GLY A 248 1.56 -7.78 3.58
CA GLY A 248 0.58 -6.75 3.27
C GLY A 248 0.40 -6.50 1.77
N SER A 249 -0.35 -5.46 1.45
CA SER A 249 -0.56 -5.00 0.07
C SER A 249 0.07 -3.63 -0.14
N ILE A 250 0.56 -3.36 -1.35
CA ILE A 250 1.21 -2.09 -1.70
C ILE A 250 0.57 -1.48 -2.95
N ASP A 251 0.28 -0.18 -2.89
CA ASP A 251 -0.08 0.63 -4.05
C ASP A 251 1.14 1.42 -4.51
N ILE A 252 1.57 1.14 -5.73
CA ILE A 252 2.79 1.68 -6.36
C ILE A 252 2.53 2.83 -7.32
N ALA A 253 1.26 3.26 -7.53
CA ALA A 253 0.89 4.26 -8.53
C ALA A 253 1.69 5.57 -8.43
N LYS A 254 2.23 5.90 -7.24
CA LYS A 254 3.03 7.10 -6.98
C LYS A 254 4.46 6.79 -6.52
N TYR A 255 4.94 5.59 -6.76
CA TYR A 255 6.26 5.15 -6.29
C TYR A 255 7.41 5.94 -6.89
N ASN A 256 7.32 6.27 -8.18
CA ASN A 256 8.30 7.04 -8.93
C ASN A 256 9.74 6.51 -8.75
N ASP A 257 9.94 5.21 -8.93
CA ASP A 257 11.23 4.51 -8.82
C ASP A 257 12.04 4.87 -7.54
N GLY A 258 11.34 5.14 -6.44
CA GLY A 258 11.96 5.47 -5.16
C GLY A 258 12.57 6.88 -5.04
N GLU A 259 12.34 7.75 -6.00
CA GLU A 259 12.78 9.14 -5.95
C GLU A 259 12.14 9.95 -4.83
N ARG A 260 12.83 11.02 -4.43
CA ARG A 260 12.32 11.99 -3.46
C ARG A 260 11.04 12.65 -4.00
N GLY A 261 9.97 12.58 -3.21
CA GLY A 261 8.64 13.07 -3.59
C GLY A 261 7.69 11.96 -4.05
N GLY A 262 8.20 10.77 -4.36
CA GLY A 262 7.41 9.57 -4.53
C GLY A 262 6.77 9.11 -3.22
N SER A 263 5.75 8.25 -3.31
CA SER A 263 5.11 7.64 -2.15
C SER A 263 4.50 6.29 -2.51
N VAL A 264 4.51 5.39 -1.55
CA VAL A 264 3.79 4.12 -1.62
C VAL A 264 2.79 4.05 -0.47
N LYS A 265 1.62 3.50 -0.73
CA LYS A 265 0.67 3.17 0.32
C LYS A 265 0.78 1.69 0.64
N VAL A 266 0.81 1.36 1.92
CA VAL A 266 0.90 -0.01 2.39
C VAL A 266 -0.29 -0.29 3.27
N ARG A 267 -1.03 -1.38 2.97
CA ARG A 267 -2.19 -1.85 3.72
C ARG A 267 -1.91 -3.17 4.41
N ALA A 268 -2.40 -3.29 5.62
CA ALA A 268 -2.56 -4.56 6.32
C ALA A 268 -3.44 -5.51 5.50
N LYS A 269 -3.23 -6.81 5.67
CA LYS A 269 -4.14 -7.81 5.10
C LYS A 269 -5.22 -8.12 6.11
N ILE A 270 -6.44 -7.67 5.80
CA ILE A 270 -7.61 -7.84 6.64
C ILE A 270 -8.57 -8.81 5.96
N GLY A 271 -8.94 -9.87 6.66
CA GLY A 271 -9.91 -10.85 6.21
C GLY A 271 -11.14 -10.90 7.12
N LYS A 272 -12.26 -11.44 6.62
CA LYS A 272 -13.41 -11.78 7.44
C LYS A 272 -13.25 -13.22 7.95
N LEU A 273 -13.27 -13.39 9.25
CA LEU A 273 -13.32 -14.71 9.87
C LEU A 273 -14.79 -15.18 9.97
N ASP A 274 -15.66 -14.28 10.39
CA ASP A 274 -17.12 -14.43 10.43
C ASP A 274 -17.77 -13.02 10.33
N ASN A 275 -19.11 -12.96 10.34
CA ASN A 275 -19.87 -11.70 10.24
C ASN A 275 -19.66 -10.74 11.44
N LYS A 276 -18.92 -11.14 12.47
CA LYS A 276 -18.69 -10.35 13.69
C LYS A 276 -17.23 -10.22 14.05
N THR A 277 -16.34 -10.90 13.31
CA THR A 277 -14.92 -10.94 13.63
C THR A 277 -14.09 -10.75 12.36
N LEU A 278 -13.23 -9.74 12.36
CA LEU A 278 -12.20 -9.55 11.34
C LEU A 278 -10.87 -10.08 11.86
N VAL A 279 -10.05 -10.60 10.97
CA VAL A 279 -8.68 -11.02 11.25
C VAL A 279 -7.69 -10.20 10.46
N ILE A 280 -6.69 -9.65 11.13
CA ILE A 280 -5.53 -9.01 10.51
C ILE A 280 -4.41 -10.04 10.53
N SER A 281 -3.99 -10.50 9.35
CA SER A 281 -2.99 -11.55 9.19
C SER A 281 -1.61 -11.03 8.75
N GLU A 282 -1.53 -9.81 8.27
CA GLU A 282 -0.29 -9.13 7.89
C GLU A 282 -0.40 -7.64 8.25
N ILE A 283 0.70 -7.04 8.69
CA ILE A 283 0.74 -5.63 9.13
C ILE A 283 1.59 -4.77 8.18
N PRO A 284 1.34 -3.46 8.09
CA PRO A 284 2.14 -2.57 7.25
C PRO A 284 3.59 -2.47 7.72
N TYR A 285 4.50 -2.32 6.76
CA TYR A 285 5.95 -2.18 7.01
C TYR A 285 6.28 -1.07 8.01
N GLY A 286 7.12 -1.39 8.99
CA GLY A 286 7.53 -0.46 10.05
C GLY A 286 6.51 -0.25 11.16
N LYS A 287 5.43 -1.05 11.19
CA LYS A 287 4.47 -1.12 12.30
C LYS A 287 4.58 -2.46 13.02
N THR A 288 4.20 -2.48 14.29
CA THR A 288 4.12 -3.69 15.10
C THR A 288 2.66 -3.99 15.44
N THR A 289 2.35 -5.22 15.85
CA THR A 289 0.99 -5.60 16.28
C THR A 289 0.50 -4.66 17.38
N SER A 290 1.35 -4.36 18.36
CA SER A 290 1.04 -3.42 19.44
C SER A 290 0.67 -2.02 18.94
N THR A 291 1.43 -1.46 17.99
CA THR A 291 1.14 -0.12 17.43
C THR A 291 -0.14 -0.09 16.62
N VAL A 292 -0.41 -1.16 15.84
CA VAL A 292 -1.65 -1.31 15.07
C VAL A 292 -2.85 -1.40 16.01
N ILE A 293 -2.79 -2.25 17.04
CA ILE A 293 -3.85 -2.40 18.05
C ILE A 293 -4.10 -1.08 18.77
N GLU A 294 -3.06 -0.39 19.21
CA GLU A 294 -3.18 0.90 19.87
C GLU A 294 -3.86 1.95 18.97
N SER A 295 -3.52 1.97 17.68
CA SER A 295 -4.18 2.86 16.71
C SER A 295 -5.65 2.53 16.52
N ILE A 296 -6.02 1.24 16.51
CA ILE A 296 -7.40 0.76 16.43
C ILE A 296 -8.18 1.19 17.68
N LEU A 297 -7.64 0.97 18.87
CA LEU A 297 -8.28 1.37 20.14
C LEU A 297 -8.47 2.89 20.20
N LYS A 298 -7.45 3.68 19.84
CA LYS A 298 -7.55 5.15 19.74
C LYS A 298 -8.62 5.61 18.77
N ALA A 299 -8.79 4.91 17.63
CA ALA A 299 -9.85 5.23 16.66
C ALA A 299 -11.25 4.87 17.20
N ASN A 300 -11.37 3.77 17.97
CA ASN A 300 -12.62 3.39 18.65
C ASN A 300 -12.98 4.39 19.74
N ASP A 301 -12.05 4.81 20.59
CA ASP A 301 -12.26 5.81 21.67
C ASP A 301 -12.67 7.17 21.10
N LYS A 302 -12.13 7.56 19.93
CA LYS A 302 -12.56 8.74 19.19
C LYS A 302 -13.87 8.54 18.43
N GLY A 303 -14.51 7.37 18.52
CA GLY A 303 -15.75 7.06 17.85
C GLY A 303 -15.69 6.97 16.32
N LYS A 304 -14.50 6.87 15.72
CA LYS A 304 -14.32 6.74 14.28
C LYS A 304 -14.72 5.36 13.76
N ILE A 305 -14.55 4.35 14.60
CA ILE A 305 -14.92 2.96 14.36
C ILE A 305 -15.72 2.44 15.56
N LYS A 306 -16.47 1.35 15.37
CA LYS A 306 -17.21 0.69 16.47
C LYS A 306 -16.80 -0.76 16.56
N ILE A 307 -15.96 -1.06 17.52
CA ILE A 307 -15.52 -2.41 17.82
C ILE A 307 -15.91 -2.77 19.27
N LYS A 308 -16.03 -4.06 19.54
CA LYS A 308 -16.32 -4.60 20.89
C LYS A 308 -15.03 -4.82 21.66
N LYS A 309 -14.05 -5.47 21.05
CA LYS A 309 -12.71 -5.73 21.60
C LYS A 309 -11.73 -6.10 20.48
N VAL A 310 -10.45 -6.07 20.82
CA VAL A 310 -9.36 -6.58 19.98
C VAL A 310 -8.59 -7.61 20.80
N ASP A 311 -8.30 -8.77 20.20
CA ASP A 311 -7.46 -9.82 20.80
C ASP A 311 -6.22 -10.01 19.92
N ASP A 312 -5.05 -10.09 20.54
CA ASP A 312 -3.78 -10.38 19.87
C ASP A 312 -3.40 -11.85 20.13
N ASN A 313 -3.47 -12.66 19.10
CA ASN A 313 -3.10 -14.07 19.11
C ASN A 313 -1.78 -14.30 18.34
N THR A 314 -1.04 -13.24 18.04
CA THR A 314 0.19 -13.31 17.24
C THR A 314 1.22 -14.21 17.90
N ALA A 315 1.70 -15.18 17.12
CA ALA A 315 2.78 -16.09 17.52
C ALA A 315 3.90 -16.05 16.47
N LYS A 316 4.00 -17.05 15.59
CA LYS A 316 4.91 -17.03 14.45
C LYS A 316 4.40 -16.08 13.35
N ASP A 317 3.12 -16.16 13.11
CA ASP A 317 2.42 -15.34 12.12
C ASP A 317 1.51 -14.34 12.83
N VAL A 318 1.19 -13.23 12.20
CA VAL A 318 0.31 -12.21 12.77
C VAL A 318 -1.13 -12.72 12.79
N GLU A 319 -1.80 -12.63 13.93
CA GLU A 319 -3.21 -12.90 14.09
C GLU A 319 -3.82 -11.93 15.10
N ILE A 320 -4.38 -10.82 14.60
CA ILE A 320 -5.11 -9.85 15.42
C ILE A 320 -6.60 -9.99 15.10
N LEU A 321 -7.41 -10.36 16.11
CA LEU A 321 -8.85 -10.51 15.98
C LEU A 321 -9.55 -9.23 16.40
N VAL A 322 -10.31 -8.62 15.49
CA VAL A 322 -11.11 -7.43 15.73
C VAL A 322 -12.58 -7.82 15.79
N HIS A 323 -13.16 -7.79 16.99
CA HIS A 323 -14.58 -8.14 17.21
C HIS A 323 -15.48 -6.93 17.02
N LEU A 324 -16.40 -7.03 16.09
CA LEU A 324 -17.32 -5.95 15.73
C LEU A 324 -18.46 -5.79 16.76
N ALA A 325 -18.97 -4.57 16.90
CA ALA A 325 -20.18 -4.31 17.65
C ALA A 325 -21.41 -4.83 16.86
N PRO A 326 -22.50 -5.22 17.54
CA PRO A 326 -23.71 -5.67 16.87
C PRO A 326 -24.27 -4.62 15.89
N GLY A 327 -24.65 -5.05 14.68
CA GLY A 327 -25.26 -4.19 13.66
C GLY A 327 -24.28 -3.30 12.89
N VAL A 328 -22.99 -3.60 12.95
CA VAL A 328 -21.94 -2.90 12.18
C VAL A 328 -21.51 -3.77 11.00
N SER A 329 -21.46 -3.20 9.81
CA SER A 329 -21.00 -3.90 8.59
C SER A 329 -19.49 -4.16 8.63
N SER A 330 -19.09 -5.38 8.31
CA SER A 330 -17.69 -5.80 8.24
C SER A 330 -16.92 -5.01 7.18
N ASP A 331 -17.48 -4.82 5.97
CA ASP A 331 -16.82 -4.09 4.88
C ASP A 331 -16.61 -2.62 5.22
N LYS A 332 -17.64 -1.98 5.80
CA LYS A 332 -17.53 -0.60 6.27
C LYS A 332 -16.47 -0.45 7.36
N THR A 333 -16.33 -1.45 8.24
CA THR A 333 -15.29 -1.42 9.27
C THR A 333 -13.91 -1.63 8.67
N ILE A 334 -13.74 -2.50 7.68
CA ILE A 334 -12.45 -2.67 6.97
C ILE A 334 -12.01 -1.35 6.35
N ASP A 335 -12.90 -0.67 5.62
CA ASP A 335 -12.61 0.65 5.06
C ASP A 335 -12.26 1.69 6.13
N ALA A 336 -12.99 1.67 7.25
CA ALA A 336 -12.74 2.57 8.38
C ALA A 336 -11.40 2.27 9.07
N LEU A 337 -11.00 1.00 9.18
CA LEU A 337 -9.68 0.61 9.68
C LEU A 337 -8.58 1.16 8.77
N TYR A 338 -8.71 1.08 7.46
CA TYR A 338 -7.74 1.69 6.53
C TYR A 338 -7.75 3.22 6.60
N ALA A 339 -8.92 3.85 6.75
CA ALA A 339 -9.02 5.31 6.75
C ALA A 339 -8.55 5.99 8.04
N PHE A 340 -8.68 5.32 9.20
CA PHE A 340 -8.51 5.96 10.52
C PHE A 340 -7.47 5.32 11.43
N THR A 341 -6.84 4.23 11.00
CA THR A 341 -5.84 3.51 11.81
C THR A 341 -4.55 3.27 11.03
N ASP A 342 -3.56 2.73 11.70
CA ASP A 342 -2.29 2.32 11.10
C ASP A 342 -2.41 1.06 10.22
N CYS A 343 -3.62 0.58 9.92
CA CYS A 343 -3.85 -0.48 8.93
C CYS A 343 -3.55 -0.03 7.48
N GLU A 344 -3.58 1.27 7.19
CA GLU A 344 -3.02 1.87 5.96
C GLU A 344 -2.03 2.95 6.36
N ILE A 345 -0.82 2.89 5.80
CA ILE A 345 0.20 3.92 5.97
C ILE A 345 0.73 4.38 4.62
N SER A 346 1.21 5.62 4.57
CA SER A 346 1.94 6.15 3.41
C SER A 346 3.41 6.29 3.74
N ILE A 347 4.28 5.75 2.89
CA ILE A 347 5.73 5.81 3.05
C ILE A 347 6.31 6.60 1.87
N SER A 348 7.10 7.62 2.17
CA SER A 348 7.83 8.39 1.16
C SER A 348 9.27 7.92 1.12
N PRO A 349 9.72 7.25 0.04
CA PRO A 349 11.10 6.86 -0.16
C PRO A 349 11.99 8.08 -0.40
N ASN A 350 13.27 7.92 -0.13
CA ASN A 350 14.30 8.91 -0.43
C ASN A 350 15.63 8.17 -0.58
N CYS A 351 16.02 7.85 -1.81
CA CYS A 351 17.22 7.09 -2.10
C CYS A 351 18.45 8.00 -2.08
N CYS A 352 18.95 8.27 -0.87
CA CYS A 352 20.19 9.03 -0.64
C CYS A 352 21.32 8.07 -0.28
N VAL A 353 22.45 8.15 -1.00
CA VAL A 353 23.64 7.29 -0.85
C VAL A 353 24.91 8.11 -0.89
N ILE A 354 25.99 7.59 -0.32
CA ILE A 354 27.33 8.16 -0.49
C ILE A 354 27.99 7.56 -1.73
N LYS A 355 28.41 8.42 -2.63
CA LYS A 355 29.23 8.11 -3.81
C LYS A 355 30.33 9.15 -3.93
N GLU A 356 31.59 8.71 -4.08
CA GLU A 356 32.77 9.62 -4.19
C GLU A 356 32.80 10.66 -3.06
N ASP A 357 32.59 10.20 -1.81
CA ASP A 357 32.59 11.02 -0.59
C ASP A 357 31.55 12.17 -0.57
N LYS A 358 30.47 12.02 -1.37
CA LYS A 358 29.37 13.00 -1.44
C LYS A 358 28.02 12.30 -1.38
N PRO A 359 27.00 12.94 -0.79
CA PRO A 359 25.64 12.43 -0.84
C PRO A 359 25.04 12.65 -2.23
N HIS A 360 24.47 11.57 -2.81
CA HIS A 360 23.75 11.57 -4.08
C HIS A 360 22.32 11.08 -3.86
N PHE A 361 21.37 11.68 -4.60
CA PHE A 361 19.99 11.23 -4.68
C PHE A 361 19.82 10.51 -6.01
N LEU A 362 19.47 9.24 -5.95
CA LEU A 362 19.39 8.35 -7.10
C LEU A 362 18.00 7.68 -7.15
N THR A 363 17.68 7.06 -8.28
CA THR A 363 16.56 6.13 -8.40
C THR A 363 16.96 4.74 -7.90
N VAL A 364 15.97 3.89 -7.63
CA VAL A 364 16.23 2.47 -7.31
C VAL A 364 16.87 1.76 -8.49
N SER A 365 16.44 2.08 -9.72
CA SER A 365 17.02 1.56 -10.95
C SER A 365 18.48 1.94 -11.12
N ASP A 366 18.87 3.17 -10.78
CA ASP A 366 20.28 3.61 -10.86
C ASP A 366 21.16 2.90 -9.83
N VAL A 367 20.63 2.68 -8.63
CA VAL A 367 21.34 1.89 -7.60
C VAL A 367 21.54 0.46 -8.05
N LEU A 368 20.54 -0.15 -8.70
CA LEU A 368 20.67 -1.52 -9.24
C LEU A 368 21.73 -1.56 -10.34
N ARG A 369 21.69 -0.64 -11.31
CA ARG A 369 22.67 -0.55 -12.39
C ARG A 369 24.08 -0.43 -11.82
N HIS A 370 24.28 0.50 -10.89
CA HIS A 370 25.59 0.68 -10.24
C HIS A 370 26.07 -0.59 -9.52
N SER A 371 25.20 -1.26 -8.77
CA SER A 371 25.54 -2.51 -8.06
C SER A 371 25.87 -3.65 -9.03
N THR A 372 25.16 -3.74 -10.16
CA THR A 372 25.39 -4.75 -11.20
C THR A 372 26.71 -4.51 -11.92
N ASP A 373 26.99 -3.26 -12.31
CA ASP A 373 28.27 -2.86 -12.93
C ASP A 373 29.44 -3.13 -11.97
N ARG A 374 29.27 -2.76 -10.69
CA ARG A 374 30.29 -3.04 -9.67
C ARG A 374 30.53 -4.54 -9.47
N THR A 375 29.48 -5.35 -9.52
CA THR A 375 29.60 -6.82 -9.47
C THR A 375 30.42 -7.34 -10.65
N LEU A 376 30.13 -6.87 -11.85
CA LEU A 376 30.87 -7.22 -13.06
C LEU A 376 32.36 -6.83 -12.95
N GLU A 377 32.65 -5.63 -12.47
CA GLU A 377 34.02 -5.17 -12.23
C GLU A 377 34.74 -6.06 -11.20
N LEU A 378 34.12 -6.34 -10.07
CA LEU A 378 34.70 -7.20 -9.02
C LEU A 378 34.99 -8.61 -9.53
N LEU A 379 34.06 -9.21 -10.27
CA LEU A 379 34.28 -10.52 -10.89
C LEU A 379 35.43 -10.49 -11.90
N ARG A 380 35.54 -9.43 -12.70
CA ARG A 380 36.65 -9.21 -13.62
C ARG A 380 37.98 -9.07 -12.88
N GLU A 381 38.02 -8.30 -11.78
CA GLU A 381 39.23 -8.16 -10.94
C GLU A 381 39.62 -9.49 -10.31
N GLU A 382 38.65 -10.25 -9.77
CA GLU A 382 38.88 -11.59 -9.20
C GLU A 382 39.49 -12.55 -10.23
N LEU A 383 38.97 -12.56 -11.45
CA LEU A 383 39.47 -13.41 -12.53
C LEU A 383 40.89 -12.98 -12.96
N LYS A 384 41.18 -11.69 -13.01
CA LYS A 384 42.52 -11.18 -13.29
C LYS A 384 43.55 -11.60 -12.23
N ILE A 385 43.19 -11.48 -10.97
CA ILE A 385 44.02 -11.93 -9.83
C ILE A 385 44.23 -13.47 -9.90
N GLN A 386 43.16 -14.22 -10.13
CA GLN A 386 43.25 -15.68 -10.29
C GLN A 386 44.17 -16.05 -11.48
N LYS A 387 44.03 -15.36 -12.61
CA LYS A 387 44.91 -15.54 -13.78
C LYS A 387 46.35 -15.31 -13.42
N GLN A 388 46.69 -14.18 -12.80
CA GLN A 388 48.04 -13.86 -12.38
C GLN A 388 48.62 -14.90 -11.42
N GLU A 389 47.83 -15.39 -10.46
CA GLU A 389 48.26 -16.46 -9.52
C GLU A 389 48.53 -17.77 -10.25
N GLN A 390 47.68 -18.13 -11.23
CA GLN A 390 47.94 -19.34 -12.05
C GLN A 390 49.15 -19.18 -12.97
N GLU A 391 49.34 -17.99 -13.55
CA GLU A 391 50.52 -17.68 -14.38
C GLU A 391 51.80 -17.71 -13.57
N GLU A 392 51.81 -17.18 -12.33
CA GLU A 392 52.95 -17.29 -11.42
C GLU A 392 53.22 -18.74 -10.99
N ALA A 393 52.17 -19.53 -10.71
CA ALA A 393 52.30 -20.93 -10.37
C ALA A 393 52.87 -21.76 -11.55
N LEU A 394 52.39 -21.48 -12.78
CA LEU A 394 52.91 -22.08 -14.02
C LEU A 394 54.35 -21.71 -14.26
N PHE A 395 54.71 -20.44 -14.10
CA PHE A 395 56.05 -19.93 -14.26
C PHE A 395 57.01 -20.65 -13.29
N PHE A 396 56.68 -20.68 -11.98
CA PHE A 396 57.56 -21.31 -11.00
C PHE A 396 57.68 -22.85 -11.16
N ALA A 397 56.57 -23.53 -11.51
CA ALA A 397 56.57 -24.95 -11.81
C ALA A 397 57.45 -25.29 -13.04
N SER A 398 57.44 -24.41 -14.06
CA SER A 398 58.32 -24.55 -15.24
C SER A 398 59.78 -24.31 -14.91
N LEU A 399 60.11 -23.32 -14.09
CA LEU A 399 61.46 -23.05 -13.58
C LEU A 399 61.97 -24.22 -12.71
N GLU A 400 61.19 -24.68 -11.76
CA GLU A 400 61.52 -25.84 -10.87
C GLU A 400 61.80 -27.06 -11.72
N LYS A 401 60.97 -27.36 -12.72
CA LYS A 401 61.11 -28.48 -13.62
C LYS A 401 62.49 -28.44 -14.34
N ILE A 402 62.80 -27.29 -14.98
CA ILE A 402 64.06 -27.12 -15.70
C ILE A 402 65.26 -27.21 -14.76
N PHE A 403 65.17 -26.53 -13.59
CA PHE A 403 66.25 -26.56 -12.61
C PHE A 403 66.61 -27.98 -12.14
N ILE A 404 65.56 -28.86 -11.97
CA ILE A 404 65.74 -30.24 -11.51
C ILE A 404 66.14 -31.17 -12.68
N GLU A 405 65.46 -31.09 -13.84
CA GLU A 405 65.76 -31.94 -15.03
C GLU A 405 67.13 -31.72 -15.59
N GLU A 406 67.57 -30.44 -15.72
CA GLU A 406 68.91 -30.06 -16.18
C GLU A 406 69.95 -30.21 -15.07
N ARG A 407 69.56 -30.64 -13.86
CA ARG A 407 70.42 -30.85 -12.71
C ARG A 407 71.33 -29.64 -12.37
N ILE A 408 70.87 -28.44 -12.57
CA ILE A 408 71.66 -27.18 -12.35
C ILE A 408 72.20 -27.15 -10.90
N TYR A 409 71.50 -27.72 -9.94
CA TYR A 409 71.90 -27.82 -8.54
C TYR A 409 73.11 -28.79 -8.32
N LYS A 410 73.57 -29.48 -9.36
CA LYS A 410 74.71 -30.38 -9.32
C LYS A 410 75.91 -29.89 -10.21
N ASP A 411 75.79 -28.75 -10.80
CA ASP A 411 76.84 -28.17 -11.59
C ASP A 411 78.06 -27.82 -10.68
N PRO A 412 79.31 -28.17 -11.07
CA PRO A 412 80.47 -27.86 -10.25
C PRO A 412 80.65 -26.41 -9.91
N GLU A 413 80.20 -25.50 -10.80
CA GLU A 413 80.32 -24.05 -10.62
C GLU A 413 79.28 -23.58 -9.56
N PHE A 414 78.12 -24.25 -9.45
CA PHE A 414 77.14 -23.97 -8.42
C PHE A 414 77.63 -24.54 -7.07
N GLU A 415 78.13 -25.76 -7.01
CA GLU A 415 78.60 -26.41 -5.76
C GLU A 415 79.83 -25.71 -5.17
N ASN A 416 80.73 -25.14 -6.02
CA ASN A 416 81.93 -24.44 -5.60
C ASN A 416 81.81 -22.92 -5.51
N ALA A 417 80.59 -22.35 -5.67
CA ALA A 417 80.34 -20.91 -5.58
C ALA A 417 80.80 -20.34 -4.24
N LYS A 418 81.57 -19.26 -4.25
CA LYS A 418 82.13 -18.69 -3.04
C LYS A 418 81.14 -17.80 -2.28
N ASN A 419 80.11 -17.35 -2.94
CA ASN A 419 79.06 -16.49 -2.38
C ASN A 419 77.74 -16.74 -3.11
N MET A 420 76.64 -16.21 -2.52
CA MET A 420 75.32 -16.34 -3.06
C MET A 420 75.17 -15.72 -4.45
N ASP A 421 75.85 -14.60 -4.71
CA ASP A 421 75.75 -13.88 -5.99
C ASP A 421 76.38 -14.66 -7.16
N GLU A 422 77.50 -15.38 -6.92
CA GLU A 422 78.08 -16.28 -7.90
C GLU A 422 77.14 -17.46 -8.22
N ALA A 423 76.50 -18.06 -7.23
CA ALA A 423 75.53 -19.13 -7.40
C ALA A 423 74.29 -18.64 -8.19
N ILE A 424 73.81 -17.46 -7.90
CA ILE A 424 72.65 -16.82 -8.60
C ILE A 424 73.02 -16.56 -10.07
N SER A 425 74.21 -16.00 -10.34
CA SER A 425 74.67 -15.69 -11.68
C SER A 425 74.87 -16.96 -12.51
N HIS A 426 75.32 -18.05 -11.89
CA HIS A 426 75.44 -19.32 -12.57
C HIS A 426 74.08 -19.93 -12.94
N ILE A 427 73.12 -19.91 -12.02
CA ILE A 427 71.77 -20.38 -12.29
C ILE A 427 71.13 -19.53 -13.41
N ASP A 428 71.27 -18.22 -13.38
CA ASP A 428 70.71 -17.32 -14.40
C ASP A 428 71.28 -17.62 -15.80
N LEU A 429 72.64 -17.82 -15.89
CA LEU A 429 73.31 -18.21 -17.11
C LEU A 429 72.82 -19.54 -17.65
N ARG A 430 72.60 -20.54 -16.77
CA ARG A 430 72.11 -21.90 -17.14
C ARG A 430 70.64 -21.87 -17.57
N LEU A 431 69.88 -20.91 -17.10
CA LEU A 431 68.50 -20.72 -17.53
C LEU A 431 68.34 -19.94 -18.84
N GLU A 432 69.44 -19.26 -19.35
CA GLU A 432 69.39 -18.42 -20.56
C GLU A 432 68.76 -19.09 -21.77
N PRO A 433 69.06 -20.38 -22.13
CA PRO A 433 68.46 -21.07 -23.26
C PRO A 433 66.97 -21.28 -23.14
N PHE A 434 66.43 -21.26 -21.91
CA PHE A 434 65.03 -21.54 -21.58
C PHE A 434 64.22 -20.27 -21.39
N LYS A 435 64.84 -19.08 -21.17
CA LYS A 435 64.15 -17.79 -20.93
C LYS A 435 63.12 -17.47 -21.97
N PRO A 436 63.30 -17.72 -23.30
CA PRO A 436 62.26 -17.41 -24.30
C PRO A 436 60.97 -18.20 -24.17
N ARG A 437 60.96 -19.30 -23.37
CA ARG A 437 59.77 -20.16 -23.12
C ARG A 437 58.96 -19.68 -21.93
N PHE A 438 59.47 -18.74 -21.15
CA PHE A 438 58.80 -18.28 -19.94
C PHE A 438 57.84 -17.14 -20.24
N ILE A 439 56.78 -16.99 -19.45
CA ILE A 439 55.78 -15.97 -19.58
C ILE A 439 56.30 -14.57 -19.21
N ARG A 440 57.29 -14.53 -18.32
CA ARG A 440 57.99 -13.31 -17.89
C ARG A 440 59.48 -13.56 -17.66
N GLU A 441 60.24 -12.46 -17.49
CA GLU A 441 61.67 -12.53 -17.15
C GLU A 441 61.90 -13.15 -15.79
N VAL A 442 62.99 -13.92 -15.68
CA VAL A 442 63.44 -14.53 -14.43
C VAL A 442 64.08 -13.48 -13.57
N THR A 443 63.59 -13.26 -12.38
CA THR A 443 64.17 -12.31 -11.42
C THR A 443 65.13 -12.98 -10.44
N ARG A 444 65.94 -12.16 -9.78
CA ARG A 444 66.86 -12.62 -8.69
C ARG A 444 66.06 -13.36 -7.60
N ASP A 445 64.85 -12.87 -7.24
CA ASP A 445 64.00 -13.49 -6.20
C ASP A 445 63.45 -14.85 -6.63
N ASP A 446 63.23 -15.06 -7.92
CA ASP A 446 62.79 -16.38 -8.43
C ASP A 446 63.93 -17.40 -8.32
N ILE A 447 65.14 -16.97 -8.60
CA ILE A 447 66.34 -17.81 -8.44
C ILE A 447 66.57 -18.14 -6.95
N LEU A 448 66.42 -17.16 -6.05
CA LEU A 448 66.51 -17.41 -4.62
C LEU A 448 65.49 -18.49 -4.16
N LYS A 449 64.24 -18.41 -4.63
CA LYS A 449 63.18 -19.41 -4.36
C LYS A 449 63.55 -20.80 -4.89
N LEU A 450 64.25 -20.89 -6.04
CA LEU A 450 64.79 -22.15 -6.56
C LEU A 450 65.82 -22.75 -5.60
N MET A 451 66.72 -21.93 -5.06
CA MET A 451 67.73 -22.36 -4.11
C MET A 451 67.15 -22.79 -2.75
N GLU A 452 65.95 -22.31 -2.36
CA GLU A 452 65.24 -22.72 -1.16
C GLU A 452 64.54 -24.09 -1.32
N ILE A 453 64.55 -24.71 -2.49
CA ILE A 453 63.94 -26.02 -2.72
C ILE A 453 64.66 -27.07 -1.89
N LYS A 454 63.92 -27.76 -1.01
CA LYS A 454 64.47 -28.77 -0.13
C LYS A 454 64.92 -30.00 -0.93
N MET A 455 66.11 -30.56 -0.63
CA MET A 455 66.64 -31.78 -1.26
C MET A 455 65.64 -32.92 -1.32
N GLY A 456 64.81 -33.08 -0.29
CA GLY A 456 63.73 -34.11 -0.25
C GLY A 456 62.68 -33.91 -1.34
N ARG A 457 62.44 -32.67 -1.84
CA ARG A 457 61.55 -32.34 -2.97
C ARG A 457 62.20 -32.72 -4.28
N ILE A 458 63.51 -32.45 -4.44
CA ILE A 458 64.28 -32.82 -5.62
C ILE A 458 64.34 -34.35 -5.77
N LEU A 459 64.58 -35.10 -4.67
CA LEU A 459 64.65 -36.55 -4.69
C LEU A 459 63.28 -37.23 -4.97
N LYS A 460 62.21 -36.56 -4.67
CA LYS A 460 60.80 -37.04 -4.90
C LYS A 460 60.20 -36.46 -6.16
N PHE A 461 60.97 -35.66 -6.97
CA PHE A 461 60.49 -35.06 -8.20
C PHE A 461 60.04 -36.13 -9.19
N ASN A 462 58.87 -35.93 -9.75
CA ASN A 462 58.32 -36.78 -10.78
C ASN A 462 57.93 -35.88 -11.97
N SER A 463 58.64 -36.05 -13.07
CA SER A 463 58.45 -35.24 -14.30
C SER A 463 57.00 -35.38 -14.85
N ASP A 464 56.41 -36.58 -14.80
CA ASP A 464 55.05 -36.81 -15.31
C ASP A 464 54.02 -36.02 -14.51
N LYS A 465 54.13 -36.05 -13.16
CA LYS A 465 53.24 -35.21 -12.29
C LYS A 465 53.43 -33.74 -12.46
N SER A 466 54.69 -33.31 -12.72
CA SER A 466 54.95 -31.91 -13.01
C SER A 466 54.34 -31.46 -14.37
N ASN A 467 54.44 -32.34 -15.37
CA ASN A 467 53.81 -32.09 -16.67
C ASN A 467 52.26 -32.07 -16.57
N GLU A 468 51.66 -32.99 -15.76
CA GLU A 468 50.23 -33.03 -15.49
C GLU A 468 49.77 -31.73 -14.77
N PHE A 469 50.49 -31.23 -13.77
CA PHE A 469 50.19 -30.00 -13.08
C PHE A 469 50.30 -28.79 -14.03
N ILE A 470 51.33 -28.71 -14.86
CA ILE A 470 51.49 -27.66 -15.87
C ILE A 470 50.31 -27.69 -16.84
N ALA A 471 49.91 -28.88 -17.34
CA ALA A 471 48.78 -29.02 -18.25
C ALA A 471 47.45 -28.57 -17.62
N GLN A 472 47.17 -28.98 -16.38
CA GLN A 472 45.98 -28.57 -15.60
C GLN A 472 45.97 -27.04 -15.38
N THR A 473 47.13 -26.46 -15.05
CA THR A 473 47.23 -25.00 -14.84
C THR A 473 46.95 -24.21 -16.13
N LEU A 474 47.49 -24.69 -17.26
CA LEU A 474 47.22 -24.11 -18.60
C LEU A 474 45.72 -24.20 -18.96
N GLU A 475 45.09 -25.32 -18.69
CA GLU A 475 43.64 -25.48 -18.89
C GLU A 475 42.85 -24.51 -18.01
N GLN A 476 43.25 -24.28 -16.76
CA GLN A 476 42.62 -23.32 -15.89
C GLN A 476 42.79 -21.89 -16.38
N ILE A 477 43.98 -21.52 -16.83
CA ILE A 477 44.26 -20.21 -17.45
C ILE A 477 43.38 -20.01 -18.69
N ALA A 478 43.24 -21.04 -19.54
CA ALA A 478 42.37 -20.97 -20.72
C ALA A 478 40.92 -20.75 -20.34
N LYS A 479 40.38 -21.45 -19.31
CA LYS A 479 39.04 -21.24 -18.77
C LYS A 479 38.85 -19.85 -18.18
N ILE A 480 39.85 -19.29 -17.50
CA ILE A 480 39.81 -17.95 -16.95
C ILE A 480 39.81 -16.91 -18.09
N ASN A 481 40.58 -17.13 -19.13
CA ASN A 481 40.62 -16.23 -20.30
C ASN A 481 39.28 -16.22 -21.03
N ASP A 482 38.65 -17.36 -21.24
CA ASP A 482 37.30 -17.47 -21.81
C ASP A 482 36.29 -16.70 -20.99
N LYS A 483 36.28 -16.83 -19.65
CA LYS A 483 35.41 -16.05 -18.77
C LYS A 483 35.69 -14.55 -18.79
N LEU A 484 36.96 -14.14 -19.00
CA LEU A 484 37.34 -12.73 -19.13
C LEU A 484 36.86 -12.14 -20.45
N GLU A 485 36.91 -12.93 -21.53
CA GLU A 485 36.39 -12.55 -22.85
C GLU A 485 34.88 -12.42 -22.85
N HIS A 486 34.17 -13.34 -22.15
CA HIS A 486 32.71 -13.37 -22.01
C HIS A 486 32.28 -12.94 -20.60
N ILE A 487 32.83 -11.83 -20.09
CA ILE A 487 32.61 -11.41 -18.68
C ILE A 487 31.14 -11.08 -18.35
N VAL A 488 30.36 -10.62 -19.33
CA VAL A 488 28.94 -10.34 -19.15
C VAL A 488 28.18 -11.64 -18.91
N ASP A 489 28.41 -12.65 -19.74
CA ASP A 489 27.75 -13.97 -19.57
C ASP A 489 28.17 -14.61 -18.25
N TYR A 490 29.44 -14.52 -17.88
CA TYR A 490 29.91 -15.01 -16.58
C TYR A 490 29.24 -14.28 -15.39
N THR A 491 28.94 -12.99 -15.54
CA THR A 491 28.20 -12.22 -14.51
C THR A 491 26.74 -12.65 -14.45
N ILE A 492 26.10 -12.94 -15.59
CA ILE A 492 24.75 -13.50 -15.66
C ILE A 492 24.70 -14.88 -14.97
N ASP A 493 25.69 -15.74 -15.26
CA ASP A 493 25.82 -17.04 -14.62
C ASP A 493 25.98 -16.92 -13.09
N TRP A 494 26.73 -15.92 -12.63
CA TRP A 494 26.89 -15.60 -11.22
C TRP A 494 25.53 -15.30 -10.55
N PHE A 495 24.74 -14.39 -11.12
CA PHE A 495 23.42 -14.04 -10.59
C PHE A 495 22.44 -15.24 -10.67
N THR A 496 22.49 -16.01 -11.74
CA THR A 496 21.69 -17.21 -11.93
C THR A 496 22.02 -18.26 -10.85
N MET A 497 23.30 -18.51 -10.61
CA MET A 497 23.77 -19.41 -9.54
C MET A 497 23.29 -18.95 -8.15
N LEU A 498 23.36 -17.66 -7.85
CA LEU A 498 22.85 -17.12 -6.58
C LEU A 498 21.35 -17.35 -6.44
N LYS A 499 20.58 -17.15 -7.51
CA LYS A 499 19.13 -17.38 -7.53
C LYS A 499 18.78 -18.84 -7.30
N GLU A 500 19.42 -19.75 -7.98
CA GLU A 500 19.21 -21.20 -7.83
C GLU A 500 19.55 -21.69 -6.42
N LYS A 501 20.66 -21.19 -5.86
CA LYS A 501 21.18 -21.63 -4.58
C LYS A 501 20.42 -21.08 -3.39
N TYR A 502 20.01 -19.81 -3.42
CA TYR A 502 19.43 -19.09 -2.29
C TYR A 502 17.99 -18.63 -2.49
N GLY A 503 17.54 -18.43 -3.74
CA GLY A 503 16.28 -17.78 -4.08
C GLY A 503 15.03 -18.44 -3.50
N LYS A 504 15.03 -19.74 -3.29
CA LYS A 504 13.90 -20.49 -2.70
C LYS A 504 13.54 -20.01 -1.28
N ALA A 505 14.51 -19.45 -0.55
CA ALA A 505 14.30 -18.93 0.80
C ALA A 505 13.64 -17.54 0.84
N TYR A 506 13.56 -16.86 -0.30
CA TYR A 506 13.10 -15.46 -0.38
C TYR A 506 11.94 -15.27 -1.39
N PRO A 507 10.76 -15.89 -1.16
CA PRO A 507 9.59 -15.61 -1.97
C PRO A 507 9.13 -14.18 -1.75
N ARG A 508 8.37 -13.61 -2.70
CA ARG A 508 7.74 -12.31 -2.51
C ARG A 508 6.63 -12.40 -1.46
N HIS A 509 6.63 -11.47 -0.51
CA HIS A 509 5.65 -11.40 0.57
C HIS A 509 4.56 -10.35 0.30
N THR A 510 4.92 -9.20 -0.26
CA THR A 510 4.00 -8.06 -0.44
C THR A 510 3.24 -8.17 -1.76
N VAL A 511 1.92 -8.02 -1.72
CA VAL A 511 1.05 -8.08 -2.90
C VAL A 511 0.90 -6.69 -3.51
N ILE A 512 1.20 -6.54 -4.80
CA ILE A 512 1.01 -5.28 -5.53
C ILE A 512 -0.46 -5.18 -5.95
N ARG A 513 -1.12 -4.07 -5.56
CA ARG A 513 -2.52 -3.78 -5.91
C ARG A 513 -2.72 -2.27 -6.06
N ASN A 514 -3.65 -1.87 -6.93
CA ASN A 514 -4.17 -0.52 -6.90
C ASN A 514 -5.20 -0.39 -5.78
N PHE A 515 -5.12 0.68 -5.01
CA PHE A 515 -6.06 0.91 -3.91
C PHE A 515 -7.15 1.87 -4.32
N ASP A 516 -8.42 1.46 -4.12
CA ASP A 516 -9.54 2.35 -4.23
C ASP A 516 -9.43 3.49 -3.20
N THR A 517 -9.84 4.69 -3.63
CA THR A 517 -9.83 5.85 -2.77
C THR A 517 -10.98 5.75 -1.76
N ILE A 518 -10.65 5.54 -0.49
CA ILE A 518 -11.61 5.51 0.61
C ILE A 518 -11.94 6.94 1.02
N GLU A 519 -13.19 7.36 0.81
CA GLU A 519 -13.67 8.66 1.31
C GLU A 519 -14.03 8.53 2.79
N ALA A 520 -13.20 9.09 3.67
CA ALA A 520 -13.37 9.04 5.12
C ALA A 520 -14.78 9.47 5.60
N THR A 521 -15.40 10.40 4.88
CA THR A 521 -16.77 10.88 5.20
C THR A 521 -17.85 9.82 4.93
N LYS A 522 -17.61 8.85 4.05
CA LYS A 522 -18.57 7.76 3.77
C LYS A 522 -18.47 6.61 4.77
N VAL A 523 -17.30 6.41 5.35
CA VAL A 523 -17.05 5.26 6.25
C VAL A 523 -17.13 5.61 7.73
N VAL A 524 -17.02 6.89 8.10
CA VAL A 524 -17.13 7.30 9.49
C VAL A 524 -18.53 7.08 10.04
N GLU A 525 -18.61 6.59 11.24
CA GLU A 525 -19.88 6.41 11.97
C GLU A 525 -20.41 7.76 12.50
N ALA A 526 -21.71 8.03 12.33
CA ALA A 526 -22.38 9.22 12.87
C ALA A 526 -22.65 9.05 14.38
N ASN A 527 -21.62 9.23 15.20
CA ASN A 527 -21.65 8.96 16.64
C ASN A 527 -22.11 10.12 17.48
N GLU A 528 -22.03 11.31 16.92
CA GLU A 528 -22.35 12.55 17.62
C GLU A 528 -23.75 13.04 17.24
N LYS A 529 -24.32 13.84 18.11
CA LYS A 529 -25.63 14.45 17.89
C LYS A 529 -25.49 15.94 17.68
N LEU A 530 -26.00 16.44 16.58
CA LEU A 530 -26.01 17.86 16.25
C LEU A 530 -27.24 18.53 16.83
N TYR A 531 -27.00 19.63 17.55
CA TYR A 531 -28.04 20.46 18.17
C TYR A 531 -27.93 21.91 17.70
N ILE A 532 -29.05 22.62 17.70
CA ILE A 532 -29.10 24.04 17.30
C ILE A 532 -29.87 24.87 18.31
N ASN A 533 -29.33 26.04 18.61
CA ASN A 533 -30.03 27.13 19.28
C ASN A 533 -30.36 28.23 18.26
N ARG A 534 -31.61 28.20 17.75
CA ARG A 534 -32.03 29.16 16.71
C ARG A 534 -32.17 30.58 17.21
N GLN A 535 -32.41 30.77 18.52
CA GLN A 535 -32.60 32.12 19.12
C GLN A 535 -31.27 32.84 19.26
N GLU A 536 -30.29 32.12 19.76
CA GLU A 536 -28.94 32.65 19.97
C GLU A 536 -28.05 32.53 18.72
N GLY A 537 -28.40 31.64 17.79
CA GLY A 537 -27.67 31.45 16.53
C GLY A 537 -26.44 30.56 16.68
N PHE A 538 -26.49 29.56 17.56
CA PHE A 538 -25.40 28.59 17.73
C PHE A 538 -25.80 27.18 17.25
N ILE A 539 -24.83 26.45 16.74
CA ILE A 539 -24.92 25.03 16.39
C ILE A 539 -23.75 24.29 16.96
N GLY A 540 -23.92 23.00 17.32
CA GLY A 540 -22.81 22.18 17.76
C GLY A 540 -23.23 20.92 18.51
N MET A 541 -22.25 20.05 18.77
CA MET A 541 -22.42 18.78 19.49
C MET A 541 -22.59 19.00 21.01
N GLY A 542 -22.01 20.07 21.55
CA GLY A 542 -22.06 20.41 22.97
C GLY A 542 -23.38 21.00 23.46
N LEU A 543 -24.33 21.35 22.56
CA LEU A 543 -25.58 22.03 22.86
C LEU A 543 -26.72 21.05 23.23
N LYS A 544 -26.46 20.10 24.14
CA LYS A 544 -27.37 18.97 24.47
C LYS A 544 -28.76 19.37 25.03
N LYS A 545 -28.96 20.61 25.40
CA LYS A 545 -30.25 21.15 25.93
C LYS A 545 -31.11 21.81 24.86
N ASP A 546 -30.56 22.00 23.65
CA ASP A 546 -31.22 22.71 22.55
C ASP A 546 -31.89 21.73 21.54
N GLU A 547 -32.42 22.23 20.42
CA GLU A 547 -33.14 21.46 19.43
C GLU A 547 -32.20 20.44 18.74
N PHE A 548 -32.54 19.15 18.79
CA PHE A 548 -31.82 18.10 18.07
C PHE A 548 -32.10 18.17 16.57
N ILE A 549 -31.07 18.10 15.73
CA ILE A 549 -31.20 18.14 14.27
C ILE A 549 -31.02 16.73 13.66
N CYS A 550 -29.85 16.14 13.83
CA CYS A 550 -29.50 14.83 13.25
C CYS A 550 -28.26 14.24 13.95
N ASN A 551 -27.97 12.99 13.65
CA ASN A 551 -26.68 12.40 13.99
C ASN A 551 -25.62 12.88 12.98
N CYS A 552 -24.41 13.11 13.45
CA CYS A 552 -23.28 13.57 12.65
C CYS A 552 -21.96 12.99 13.16
N SER A 553 -20.88 13.30 12.48
CA SER A 553 -19.52 13.06 12.91
C SER A 553 -18.75 14.38 13.07
N ASP A 554 -17.65 14.38 13.82
CA ASP A 554 -16.75 15.51 14.00
C ASP A 554 -16.03 15.95 12.70
N ILE A 555 -16.04 15.12 11.66
CA ILE A 555 -15.49 15.44 10.33
C ILE A 555 -16.52 15.99 9.35
N ASP A 556 -17.81 15.91 9.67
CA ASP A 556 -18.89 16.35 8.80
C ASP A 556 -18.92 17.87 8.62
N ASP A 557 -19.52 18.27 7.52
CA ASP A 557 -19.90 19.65 7.24
C ASP A 557 -21.41 19.81 7.43
N VAL A 558 -21.83 21.01 7.82
CA VAL A 558 -23.24 21.35 8.02
C VAL A 558 -23.61 22.48 7.06
N ILE A 559 -24.70 22.30 6.31
CA ILE A 559 -25.30 23.35 5.48
C ILE A 559 -26.40 24.08 6.24
N ILE A 560 -26.37 25.40 6.16
CA ILE A 560 -27.30 26.29 6.85
C ILE A 560 -27.93 27.23 5.85
N PHE A 561 -29.26 27.26 5.76
CA PHE A 561 -30.02 28.21 4.95
C PHE A 561 -30.72 29.27 5.83
N TYR A 562 -30.70 30.51 5.40
CA TYR A 562 -31.27 31.65 6.11
C TYR A 562 -32.49 32.21 5.41
N ARG A 563 -33.35 32.92 6.16
CA ARG A 563 -34.58 33.53 5.65
C ARG A 563 -34.32 34.66 4.64
N ASN A 564 -33.19 35.33 4.72
CA ASN A 564 -32.77 36.34 3.76
C ASN A 564 -32.41 35.76 2.39
N GLY A 565 -32.33 34.44 2.24
CA GLY A 565 -31.97 33.76 1.00
C GLY A 565 -30.50 33.47 0.84
N THR A 566 -29.70 33.62 1.89
CA THR A 566 -28.30 33.17 1.88
C THR A 566 -28.16 31.80 2.47
N TYR A 567 -27.02 31.13 2.19
CA TYR A 567 -26.61 29.89 2.85
C TYR A 567 -25.10 29.81 2.98
N LYS A 568 -24.63 29.05 3.96
CA LYS A 568 -23.21 28.73 4.16
C LYS A 568 -23.01 27.31 4.63
N ILE A 569 -21.78 26.83 4.51
CA ILE A 569 -21.34 25.54 5.03
C ILE A 569 -20.29 25.79 6.10
N VAL A 570 -20.43 25.10 7.24
CA VAL A 570 -19.48 25.14 8.36
C VAL A 570 -19.10 23.72 8.76
N LYS A 571 -17.90 23.53 9.31
CA LYS A 571 -17.50 22.26 9.89
C LYS A 571 -18.24 22.02 11.21
N VAL A 572 -18.60 20.75 11.51
CA VAL A 572 -19.12 20.37 12.83
C VAL A 572 -18.08 20.69 13.92
N ALA A 573 -18.55 21.29 15.02
CA ALA A 573 -17.75 21.62 16.21
C ALA A 573 -18.62 21.49 17.46
N ASP A 574 -18.02 21.61 18.64
CA ASP A 574 -18.74 21.55 19.91
C ASP A 574 -19.76 22.69 20.04
N LYS A 575 -19.37 23.88 19.66
CA LYS A 575 -20.25 25.07 19.61
C LYS A 575 -19.68 26.10 18.64
N ILE A 576 -20.44 26.46 17.62
CA ILE A 576 -20.06 27.50 16.63
C ILE A 576 -21.19 28.47 16.43
N PHE A 577 -20.86 29.76 16.32
CA PHE A 577 -21.85 30.80 16.00
C PHE A 577 -22.10 30.84 14.49
N ILE A 578 -23.35 30.65 14.11
CA ILE A 578 -23.78 30.59 12.70
C ILE A 578 -24.67 31.76 12.29
N GLY A 579 -25.13 32.58 13.21
CA GLY A 579 -26.04 33.71 12.92
C GLY A 579 -27.49 33.40 13.26
N LYS A 580 -28.35 34.39 13.10
CA LYS A 580 -29.80 34.31 13.40
C LYS A 580 -30.63 34.14 12.12
N ASP A 581 -31.96 34.04 12.25
CA ASP A 581 -32.91 33.83 11.13
C ASP A 581 -32.68 32.55 10.31
N ILE A 582 -32.27 31.50 10.99
CA ILE A 582 -32.00 30.20 10.42
C ILE A 582 -33.29 29.52 9.94
N LEU A 583 -33.31 29.08 8.67
CA LEU A 583 -34.47 28.46 8.04
C LEU A 583 -34.35 26.93 8.08
N TYR A 584 -33.20 26.40 7.68
CA TYR A 584 -32.93 24.98 7.58
C TYR A 584 -31.46 24.67 7.91
N VAL A 585 -31.22 23.52 8.54
CA VAL A 585 -29.89 23.01 8.85
C VAL A 585 -29.88 21.52 8.73
N ASN A 586 -28.84 20.95 8.13
CA ASN A 586 -28.57 19.51 8.11
C ASN A 586 -27.10 19.23 7.77
N VAL A 587 -26.66 17.99 7.90
CA VAL A 587 -25.35 17.55 7.44
C VAL A 587 -25.26 17.74 5.92
N PHE A 588 -24.15 18.29 5.46
CA PHE A 588 -23.85 18.53 4.04
C PHE A 588 -23.03 17.39 3.46
N LYS A 589 -23.51 16.76 2.41
CA LYS A 589 -22.78 15.74 1.64
C LYS A 589 -22.26 16.38 0.34
N ARG A 590 -20.94 16.33 0.13
CA ARG A 590 -20.34 16.77 -1.14
C ARG A 590 -20.78 15.86 -2.27
N ASN A 591 -20.89 16.44 -3.47
CA ASN A 591 -21.30 15.73 -4.69
C ASN A 591 -22.69 15.08 -4.63
N ASP A 592 -23.52 15.42 -3.62
CA ASP A 592 -24.90 14.97 -3.55
C ASP A 592 -25.75 15.76 -4.55
N ASN A 593 -26.11 15.11 -5.66
CA ASN A 593 -26.98 15.65 -6.71
C ASN A 593 -28.45 15.22 -6.51
N ARG A 594 -28.76 14.38 -5.51
CA ARG A 594 -30.12 13.87 -5.25
C ARG A 594 -30.88 14.69 -4.22
N THR A 595 -30.20 15.35 -3.29
CA THR A 595 -30.85 16.30 -2.38
C THR A 595 -31.22 17.57 -3.09
N ILE A 596 -32.50 17.70 -3.44
CA ILE A 596 -33.03 18.86 -4.15
C ILE A 596 -33.73 19.81 -3.16
N TYR A 597 -33.36 21.07 -3.24
CA TYR A 597 -33.97 22.15 -2.47
C TYR A 597 -35.02 22.85 -3.33
N ASN A 598 -36.28 22.84 -2.85
CA ASN A 598 -37.39 23.50 -3.49
C ASN A 598 -37.63 24.85 -2.76
N VAL A 599 -37.55 25.95 -3.45
CA VAL A 599 -37.56 27.29 -2.85
C VAL A 599 -38.51 28.23 -3.58
N ILE A 600 -39.30 28.96 -2.80
CA ILE A 600 -40.04 30.14 -3.29
C ILE A 600 -39.52 31.33 -2.49
N TYR A 601 -39.09 32.37 -3.20
CA TYR A 601 -38.58 33.59 -2.57
C TYR A 601 -39.13 34.85 -3.22
N ARG A 602 -39.17 35.93 -2.46
CA ARG A 602 -39.45 37.27 -2.95
C ARG A 602 -38.15 38.03 -3.12
N ASP A 603 -37.96 38.63 -4.30
CA ASP A 603 -36.79 39.42 -4.64
C ASP A 603 -36.96 40.88 -4.23
N GLY A 604 -36.29 41.31 -3.19
CA GLY A 604 -36.44 42.65 -2.59
C GLY A 604 -37.74 42.86 -1.82
N LYS A 605 -37.91 44.06 -1.26
CA LYS A 605 -39.07 44.41 -0.42
C LYS A 605 -40.42 44.36 -1.14
N PHE A 606 -40.45 44.77 -2.42
CA PHE A 606 -41.66 44.88 -3.26
C PHE A 606 -41.53 44.13 -4.59
N GLY A 607 -40.54 43.30 -4.77
CA GLY A 607 -40.27 42.57 -5.99
C GLY A 607 -41.18 41.37 -6.26
N TYR A 608 -40.93 40.69 -7.37
CA TYR A 608 -41.66 39.50 -7.78
C TYR A 608 -41.30 38.29 -6.93
N ASN A 609 -42.22 37.33 -6.91
CA ASN A 609 -41.98 36.05 -6.26
C ASN A 609 -41.50 35.04 -7.30
N TYR A 610 -40.39 34.36 -6.98
CA TYR A 610 -39.75 33.35 -7.83
C TYR A 610 -39.85 31.97 -7.19
N ILE A 611 -39.88 30.93 -8.06
CA ILE A 611 -39.87 29.53 -7.67
C ILE A 611 -38.72 28.83 -8.39
N LYS A 612 -37.97 28.03 -7.68
CA LYS A 612 -36.86 27.25 -8.25
C LYS A 612 -36.59 25.95 -7.49
N ARG A 613 -35.93 25.04 -8.20
CA ARG A 613 -35.37 23.79 -7.68
C ARG A 613 -33.89 23.72 -7.99
N PHE A 614 -33.07 23.29 -7.04
CA PHE A 614 -31.63 23.18 -7.22
C PHE A 614 -31.00 22.20 -6.23
N ALA A 615 -29.81 21.64 -6.60
CA ALA A 615 -28.93 20.92 -5.71
C ALA A 615 -27.75 21.81 -5.28
N VAL A 616 -27.11 21.46 -4.17
CA VAL A 616 -25.83 22.02 -3.71
C VAL A 616 -24.81 20.92 -3.67
N THR A 617 -24.10 20.71 -4.76
CA THR A 617 -23.10 19.64 -4.90
C THR A 617 -21.74 20.00 -4.31
N GLY A 618 -21.41 21.29 -4.23
CA GLY A 618 -20.16 21.78 -3.65
C GLY A 618 -20.23 23.23 -3.24
N ALA A 619 -19.57 23.56 -2.13
CA ALA A 619 -19.37 24.92 -1.66
C ALA A 619 -18.12 24.99 -0.77
N THR A 620 -17.48 26.16 -0.70
CA THR A 620 -16.35 26.44 0.19
C THR A 620 -16.86 26.67 1.61
N ARG A 621 -16.19 26.12 2.62
CA ARG A 621 -16.49 26.35 4.05
C ARG A 621 -16.40 27.82 4.38
N ASP A 622 -17.26 28.27 5.29
CA ASP A 622 -17.33 29.62 5.87
C ASP A 622 -17.59 30.74 4.87
N ARG A 623 -17.82 30.42 3.58
CA ARG A 623 -18.24 31.37 2.56
C ARG A 623 -19.76 31.43 2.47
N GLU A 624 -20.32 32.66 2.44
CA GLU A 624 -21.73 32.87 2.25
C GLU A 624 -22.08 32.92 0.76
N TYR A 625 -23.18 32.27 0.38
CA TYR A 625 -23.72 32.19 -0.96
C TYR A 625 -25.15 32.68 -0.99
N ASP A 626 -25.55 33.39 -2.06
CA ASP A 626 -26.90 33.91 -2.21
C ASP A 626 -27.72 33.04 -3.18
N LEU A 627 -28.94 32.71 -2.79
CA LEU A 627 -29.93 31.99 -3.58
C LEU A 627 -30.83 32.92 -4.38
N THR A 628 -30.87 34.19 -4.03
CA THR A 628 -31.70 35.22 -4.66
C THR A 628 -30.92 35.96 -5.75
N LYS A 629 -31.36 37.12 -6.18
CA LYS A 629 -30.60 38.00 -7.05
C LYS A 629 -29.62 38.93 -6.34
N GLY A 630 -29.53 38.82 -5.01
CA GLY A 630 -28.74 39.72 -4.18
C GLY A 630 -29.43 41.06 -3.93
N THR A 631 -30.70 41.21 -4.30
CA THR A 631 -31.46 42.41 -4.02
C THR A 631 -31.71 42.55 -2.50
N GLU A 632 -31.39 43.68 -1.94
CA GLU A 632 -31.57 43.94 -0.52
C GLU A 632 -33.04 43.71 -0.09
N ASN A 633 -33.21 43.14 1.12
CA ASN A 633 -34.53 42.74 1.66
C ASN A 633 -35.25 41.63 0.90
N SER A 634 -34.53 40.79 0.15
CA SER A 634 -35.05 39.54 -0.38
C SER A 634 -35.42 38.59 0.77
N ARG A 635 -36.42 37.73 0.57
CA ARG A 635 -36.89 36.82 1.63
C ARG A 635 -37.39 35.49 1.07
N VAL A 636 -36.96 34.40 1.67
CA VAL A 636 -37.55 33.07 1.39
C VAL A 636 -38.92 32.96 2.05
N LEU A 637 -39.90 32.56 1.24
CA LEU A 637 -41.30 32.41 1.65
C LEU A 637 -41.69 30.96 1.87
N TYR A 638 -41.04 30.03 1.12
CA TYR A 638 -41.19 28.60 1.25
C TYR A 638 -39.86 27.90 0.98
N PHE A 639 -39.58 26.85 1.74
CA PHE A 639 -38.36 26.03 1.62
C PHE A 639 -38.66 24.60 1.98
N SER A 640 -38.22 23.65 1.17
CA SER A 640 -38.16 22.25 1.52
C SER A 640 -36.83 21.64 1.03
N ALA A 641 -36.32 20.66 1.79
CA ALA A 641 -35.17 19.85 1.39
C ALA A 641 -35.69 18.44 1.11
N ASN A 642 -35.39 17.93 -0.07
CA ASN A 642 -35.96 16.71 -0.62
C ASN A 642 -34.81 15.74 -0.97
N PRO A 643 -34.49 14.75 -0.13
CA PRO A 643 -33.31 13.90 -0.26
C PRO A 643 -33.26 13.03 -1.51
N ASN A 644 -34.38 12.82 -2.16
CA ASN A 644 -34.49 12.07 -3.40
C ASN A 644 -35.22 12.84 -4.52
N GLY A 645 -35.12 14.18 -4.51
CA GLY A 645 -35.69 15.02 -5.55
C GLY A 645 -37.22 15.02 -5.60
N GLU A 646 -37.89 14.81 -4.49
CA GLU A 646 -39.34 14.86 -4.39
C GLU A 646 -39.88 16.24 -4.77
N ALA A 647 -41.01 16.26 -5.43
CA ALA A 647 -41.63 17.47 -5.93
C ALA A 647 -43.06 17.62 -5.40
N GLU A 648 -43.15 18.37 -4.32
CA GLU A 648 -44.47 18.64 -3.66
C GLU A 648 -45.32 19.65 -4.39
N THR A 649 -46.62 19.62 -4.10
CA THR A 649 -47.60 20.63 -4.52
C THR A 649 -47.86 21.57 -3.36
N VAL A 650 -47.68 22.86 -3.61
CA VAL A 650 -47.93 23.92 -2.62
C VAL A 650 -49.18 24.75 -2.97
N LYS A 651 -49.91 25.15 -1.95
CA LYS A 651 -51.02 26.07 -2.01
C LYS A 651 -50.51 27.48 -1.69
N VAL A 652 -50.65 28.39 -2.66
CA VAL A 652 -50.22 29.78 -2.58
C VAL A 652 -51.44 30.70 -2.37
N ILE A 653 -51.43 31.45 -1.29
CA ILE A 653 -52.50 32.42 -0.93
C ILE A 653 -51.89 33.80 -1.10
N LEU A 654 -52.56 34.63 -1.91
CA LEU A 654 -52.18 36.00 -2.19
C LEU A 654 -52.86 36.99 -1.26
N LYS A 655 -52.21 38.11 -1.02
CA LYS A 655 -52.86 39.24 -0.33
C LYS A 655 -53.91 39.89 -1.24
N PRO A 656 -55.15 40.14 -0.74
CA PRO A 656 -56.20 40.76 -1.53
C PRO A 656 -55.78 42.20 -1.98
N LYS A 657 -55.93 42.44 -3.28
CA LYS A 657 -55.78 43.82 -3.86
C LYS A 657 -56.98 44.15 -4.74
N PRO A 658 -57.36 45.40 -4.89
CA PRO A 658 -58.44 45.81 -5.79
C PRO A 658 -58.22 45.25 -7.20
N ARG A 659 -59.27 44.68 -7.80
CA ARG A 659 -59.30 44.06 -9.16
C ARG A 659 -58.54 42.74 -9.28
N GLN A 660 -58.11 42.15 -8.21
CA GLN A 660 -57.44 40.84 -8.23
C GLN A 660 -58.48 39.72 -8.17
N LYS A 661 -58.59 38.94 -9.27
CA LYS A 661 -59.59 37.84 -9.39
C LYS A 661 -59.09 36.57 -8.74
N LEU A 662 -57.80 36.27 -8.81
CA LEU A 662 -57.20 35.02 -8.27
C LEU A 662 -56.57 35.33 -6.92
N LEU A 663 -57.08 34.69 -5.86
CA LEU A 663 -56.55 34.84 -4.50
C LEU A 663 -55.83 33.61 -4.00
N VAL A 664 -56.12 32.45 -4.57
CA VAL A 664 -55.51 31.16 -4.18
C VAL A 664 -55.25 30.36 -5.45
N PHE A 665 -54.08 29.78 -5.54
CA PHE A 665 -53.74 28.79 -6.59
C PHE A 665 -52.76 27.75 -6.07
N GLU A 666 -52.61 26.68 -6.81
CA GLU A 666 -51.72 25.57 -6.50
C GLU A 666 -50.57 25.60 -7.51
N LYS A 667 -49.38 25.18 -7.04
CA LYS A 667 -48.25 25.03 -7.90
C LYS A 667 -47.49 23.74 -7.54
N ASN A 668 -47.28 22.90 -8.54
CA ASN A 668 -46.51 21.70 -8.41
C ASN A 668 -45.05 21.98 -8.75
N PHE A 669 -44.14 21.55 -7.88
CA PHE A 669 -42.72 21.69 -8.13
C PHE A 669 -42.18 20.75 -9.25
N SER A 670 -42.88 19.65 -9.58
CA SER A 670 -42.50 18.77 -10.70
C SER A 670 -42.44 19.47 -12.05
N GLU A 671 -43.22 20.56 -12.22
CA GLU A 671 -43.22 21.40 -13.41
C GLU A 671 -41.98 22.34 -13.49
N ILE A 672 -41.15 22.38 -12.45
CA ILE A 672 -39.99 23.28 -12.36
C ILE A 672 -38.74 22.47 -12.59
N ALA A 673 -38.00 22.77 -13.64
CA ALA A 673 -36.75 22.13 -13.95
C ALA A 673 -35.70 22.39 -12.84
N ILE A 674 -34.91 21.37 -12.50
CA ILE A 674 -33.76 21.47 -11.57
C ILE A 674 -32.66 22.25 -12.32
N LYS A 675 -32.19 23.36 -11.74
CA LYS A 675 -31.14 24.21 -12.33
C LYS A 675 -30.03 24.48 -11.32
N GLY A 676 -28.94 25.08 -11.76
CA GLY A 676 -27.85 25.46 -10.87
C GLY A 676 -28.30 26.42 -9.75
N ARG A 677 -27.66 26.34 -8.59
CA ARG A 677 -27.98 27.11 -7.36
C ARG A 677 -28.05 28.63 -7.57
N GLY A 678 -27.20 29.17 -8.47
CA GLY A 678 -27.19 30.62 -8.82
C GLY A 678 -28.30 31.07 -9.79
N SER A 679 -29.14 30.14 -10.29
CA SER A 679 -30.24 30.50 -11.19
C SER A 679 -31.31 31.31 -10.47
N GLN A 680 -31.94 32.29 -11.15
CA GLN A 680 -33.02 33.11 -10.59
C GLN A 680 -34.29 32.29 -10.33
N GLY A 681 -34.54 31.24 -11.11
CA GLY A 681 -35.79 30.49 -11.14
C GLY A 681 -36.86 31.12 -12.03
N ASN A 682 -38.06 30.57 -11.99
CA ASN A 682 -39.21 31.04 -12.77
C ASN A 682 -40.06 32.01 -11.95
N ILE A 683 -40.72 32.95 -12.60
CA ILE A 683 -41.66 33.86 -11.91
C ILE A 683 -42.89 33.04 -11.49
N LEU A 684 -43.13 32.98 -10.17
CA LEU A 684 -44.32 32.35 -9.60
C LEU A 684 -45.52 33.30 -9.72
N THR A 685 -45.36 34.52 -9.23
CA THR A 685 -46.39 35.57 -9.31
C THR A 685 -45.80 36.96 -9.07
N LYS A 686 -46.40 37.93 -9.72
CA LYS A 686 -46.12 39.36 -9.49
C LYS A 686 -46.91 39.94 -8.31
N ALA A 687 -47.93 39.22 -7.82
CA ALA A 687 -48.74 39.62 -6.70
C ALA A 687 -48.09 39.33 -5.37
N GLU A 688 -48.43 40.05 -4.34
CA GLU A 688 -47.90 39.88 -3.01
C GLU A 688 -48.47 38.61 -2.38
N VAL A 689 -47.58 37.71 -1.95
CA VAL A 689 -47.94 36.44 -1.30
C VAL A 689 -48.22 36.67 0.18
N HIS A 690 -49.38 36.18 0.67
CA HIS A 690 -49.73 36.18 2.07
C HIS A 690 -49.16 34.97 2.79
N LYS A 691 -49.40 33.75 2.26
CA LYS A 691 -48.95 32.47 2.88
C LYS A 691 -48.76 31.41 1.81
N ILE A 692 -47.75 30.55 1.99
CA ILE A 692 -47.55 29.33 1.24
C ILE A 692 -47.63 28.15 2.22
N SER A 693 -48.37 27.13 1.85
CA SER A 693 -48.49 25.90 2.65
C SER A 693 -48.35 24.66 1.76
N LEU A 694 -47.73 23.62 2.30
CA LEU A 694 -47.71 22.31 1.66
C LEU A 694 -49.16 21.79 1.52
N LYS A 695 -49.54 21.35 0.30
CA LYS A 695 -50.81 20.72 0.02
C LYS A 695 -50.66 19.18 -0.05
N GLN A 696 -49.67 18.73 -0.80
CA GLN A 696 -49.44 17.30 -1.03
C GLN A 696 -47.91 17.07 -1.16
N LYS A 697 -47.42 16.01 -0.53
CA LYS A 697 -46.09 15.50 -0.76
C LYS A 697 -46.02 14.94 -2.20
N GLY A 698 -44.90 15.19 -2.90
CA GLY A 698 -44.71 14.69 -4.25
C GLY A 698 -43.86 13.40 -4.29
N SER A 699 -43.80 12.81 -5.46
CA SER A 699 -42.86 11.74 -5.78
C SER A 699 -41.54 12.29 -6.28
N SER A 700 -40.50 11.43 -6.34
CA SER A 700 -39.22 11.77 -6.94
C SER A 700 -39.36 12.13 -8.42
N THR A 701 -38.63 13.14 -8.87
CA THR A 701 -38.53 13.55 -10.27
C THR A 701 -37.17 13.19 -10.86
N LEU A 702 -36.33 12.48 -10.12
CA LEU A 702 -35.02 12.01 -10.54
C LEU A 702 -35.14 10.59 -11.12
N GLY A 703 -34.19 10.16 -11.90
CA GLY A 703 -34.05 8.78 -12.36
C GLY A 703 -33.95 7.78 -11.20
N GLY A 704 -33.93 6.50 -11.52
CA GLY A 704 -33.83 5.44 -10.53
C GLY A 704 -32.67 5.61 -9.57
N ARG A 705 -32.67 4.84 -8.53
CA ARG A 705 -31.60 4.78 -7.53
C ARG A 705 -31.12 3.35 -7.39
N GLU A 706 -29.83 3.14 -7.52
CA GLU A 706 -29.20 1.86 -7.26
C GLU A 706 -29.33 1.49 -5.78
N VAL A 707 -29.67 0.24 -5.51
CA VAL A 707 -29.89 -0.31 -4.16
C VAL A 707 -29.09 -1.57 -4.01
N TRP A 708 -28.39 -1.70 -2.90
CA TRP A 708 -27.63 -2.89 -2.51
C TRP A 708 -28.16 -3.47 -1.21
N PHE A 709 -27.99 -4.77 -1.03
CA PHE A 709 -28.31 -5.46 0.20
C PHE A 709 -27.05 -5.96 0.90
N ASP A 710 -26.85 -5.54 2.14
CA ASP A 710 -25.73 -5.96 2.98
C ASP A 710 -26.15 -7.14 3.85
N TRP A 711 -25.63 -8.32 3.51
CA TRP A 711 -25.92 -9.59 4.20
C TRP A 711 -25.37 -9.63 5.63
N ASP A 712 -24.37 -8.83 6.00
CA ASP A 712 -23.77 -8.81 7.33
C ASP A 712 -24.69 -8.14 8.36
N VAL A 713 -25.36 -7.07 7.94
CA VAL A 713 -26.27 -6.28 8.78
C VAL A 713 -27.74 -6.46 8.45
N LEU A 714 -28.07 -7.22 7.41
CA LEU A 714 -29.42 -7.51 6.92
C LEU A 714 -30.22 -6.23 6.63
N ARG A 715 -29.58 -5.30 5.93
CA ARG A 715 -30.16 -4.00 5.57
C ARG A 715 -29.80 -3.58 4.15
N LEU A 716 -30.66 -2.70 3.63
CA LEU A 716 -30.39 -2.03 2.36
C LEU A 716 -29.40 -0.88 2.56
N ASN A 717 -28.66 -0.59 1.50
CA ASN A 717 -27.79 0.58 1.41
C ASN A 717 -27.75 1.16 -0.01
N TYR A 718 -27.21 2.37 -0.13
CA TYR A 718 -26.98 3.06 -1.39
C TYR A 718 -25.51 3.34 -1.63
N ASP A 719 -24.63 2.66 -0.91
CA ASP A 719 -23.20 2.91 -0.84
C ASP A 719 -22.39 1.86 -1.64
N GLY A 720 -23.07 0.99 -2.41
CA GLY A 720 -22.44 -0.06 -3.22
C GLY A 720 -21.90 -1.23 -2.39
N ARG A 721 -22.53 -1.57 -1.23
CA ARG A 721 -22.06 -2.62 -0.32
C ARG A 721 -22.95 -3.85 -0.37
N GLY A 722 -22.34 -5.02 -0.53
CA GLY A 722 -23.05 -6.29 -0.61
C GLY A 722 -23.56 -6.57 -2.01
N GLU A 723 -24.71 -7.23 -2.11
CA GLU A 723 -25.34 -7.65 -3.36
C GLU A 723 -26.11 -6.50 -4.01
N GLU A 724 -25.90 -6.27 -5.29
CA GLU A 724 -26.63 -5.26 -6.07
C GLU A 724 -28.01 -5.77 -6.45
N LEU A 725 -29.06 -5.05 -6.00
CA LEU A 725 -30.45 -5.34 -6.34
C LEU A 725 -30.95 -4.60 -7.58
N GLY A 726 -30.09 -3.72 -8.16
CA GLY A 726 -30.37 -2.91 -9.33
C GLY A 726 -30.97 -1.53 -9.08
N GLU A 727 -31.44 -0.89 -10.14
CA GLU A 727 -31.99 0.46 -10.12
C GLU A 727 -33.47 0.47 -9.74
N PHE A 728 -33.84 1.23 -8.71
CA PHE A 728 -35.18 1.33 -8.15
C PHE A 728 -35.81 2.72 -8.39
N HIS A 729 -37.00 2.75 -8.91
CA HIS A 729 -37.86 3.92 -9.04
C HIS A 729 -38.84 4.05 -7.88
N SER A 730 -39.53 5.17 -7.76
CA SER A 730 -40.34 5.50 -6.56
C SER A 730 -41.42 4.45 -6.19
N ASN A 731 -41.89 3.68 -7.15
CA ASN A 731 -42.96 2.68 -6.94
C ASN A 731 -42.45 1.22 -6.90
N ASP A 732 -41.17 1.02 -7.10
CA ASP A 732 -40.56 -0.31 -7.07
C ASP A 732 -40.54 -0.87 -5.65
N GLN A 733 -40.63 -2.16 -5.56
CA GLN A 733 -40.65 -2.88 -4.29
C GLN A 733 -39.59 -3.98 -4.30
N ILE A 734 -39.17 -4.38 -3.12
CA ILE A 734 -38.25 -5.49 -2.90
C ILE A 734 -39.06 -6.71 -2.54
N LEU A 735 -38.85 -7.82 -3.25
CA LEU A 735 -39.37 -9.15 -2.96
C LEU A 735 -38.43 -9.86 -2.01
N VAL A 736 -38.98 -10.50 -0.99
CA VAL A 736 -38.26 -11.39 -0.06
C VAL A 736 -38.97 -12.75 -0.04
N ILE A 737 -38.17 -13.81 -0.21
CA ILE A 737 -38.63 -15.21 -0.12
C ILE A 737 -37.82 -15.91 0.96
N LEU A 738 -38.49 -16.64 1.83
CA LEU A 738 -37.89 -17.42 2.92
C LEU A 738 -37.92 -18.93 2.60
N PRO A 739 -37.04 -19.76 3.19
CA PRO A 739 -36.98 -21.21 2.92
C PRO A 739 -38.24 -21.99 3.28
N ASN A 740 -39.06 -21.44 4.18
CA ASN A 740 -40.36 -22.03 4.54
C ASN A 740 -41.48 -21.72 3.53
N GLY A 741 -41.14 -21.09 2.39
CA GLY A 741 -42.08 -20.70 1.33
C GLY A 741 -42.87 -19.42 1.63
N ASP A 742 -42.60 -18.73 2.71
CA ASP A 742 -43.14 -17.40 2.94
C ASP A 742 -42.50 -16.37 1.99
N PHE A 743 -43.33 -15.46 1.49
CA PHE A 743 -42.87 -14.33 0.71
C PHE A 743 -43.64 -13.06 1.01
N TYR A 744 -42.99 -11.92 0.85
CA TYR A 744 -43.59 -10.60 1.05
C TYR A 744 -42.79 -9.53 0.26
N VAL A 745 -43.39 -8.34 0.13
CA VAL A 745 -42.74 -7.20 -0.45
C VAL A 745 -42.58 -6.07 0.54
N THR A 746 -41.47 -5.30 0.39
CA THR A 746 -41.24 -4.08 1.14
C THR A 746 -40.92 -2.93 0.19
N ASN A 747 -40.99 -1.70 0.69
CA ASN A 747 -40.35 -0.58 0.02
C ASN A 747 -38.83 -0.69 0.21
N PHE A 748 -38.05 0.12 -0.53
CA PHE A 748 -36.58 0.15 -0.43
C PHE A 748 -36.07 1.22 0.56
N ASP A 749 -36.74 1.38 1.71
CA ASP A 749 -36.29 2.29 2.77
C ASP A 749 -35.14 1.64 3.56
N LEU A 750 -34.07 2.43 3.82
CA LEU A 750 -32.89 1.98 4.57
C LEU A 750 -33.19 1.60 6.03
N SER A 751 -34.33 2.01 6.57
CA SER A 751 -34.77 1.64 7.92
C SER A 751 -35.27 0.19 8.03
N ASN A 752 -35.58 -0.44 6.89
CA ASN A 752 -36.03 -1.83 6.87
C ASN A 752 -34.92 -2.75 7.40
N HIS A 753 -35.32 -3.70 8.20
CA HIS A 753 -34.49 -4.78 8.71
C HIS A 753 -35.11 -6.12 8.33
N TYR A 754 -34.29 -7.01 7.79
CA TYR A 754 -34.71 -8.26 7.22
C TYR A 754 -34.29 -9.44 8.11
N GLU A 755 -34.93 -10.62 7.91
CA GLU A 755 -34.63 -11.84 8.65
C GLU A 755 -33.27 -12.43 8.21
N SER A 756 -32.61 -13.18 9.11
CA SER A 756 -31.31 -13.82 8.83
C SER A 756 -31.41 -15.05 7.92
N ASN A 757 -32.60 -15.57 7.69
CA ASN A 757 -32.86 -16.77 6.91
C ASN A 757 -33.48 -16.47 5.53
N ILE A 758 -33.14 -15.35 4.92
CA ILE A 758 -33.60 -15.02 3.56
C ILE A 758 -33.02 -16.03 2.58
N MET A 759 -33.87 -16.49 1.65
CA MET A 759 -33.45 -17.31 0.50
C MET A 759 -33.24 -16.46 -0.76
N VAL A 760 -34.16 -15.52 -1.01
CA VAL A 760 -34.12 -14.60 -2.15
C VAL A 760 -34.46 -13.20 -1.68
N ILE A 761 -33.69 -12.22 -2.11
CA ILE A 761 -34.00 -10.80 -1.99
C ILE A 761 -33.66 -10.12 -3.31
N GLU A 762 -34.64 -9.50 -3.94
CA GLU A 762 -34.48 -8.88 -5.24
C GLU A 762 -35.53 -7.81 -5.53
N LYS A 763 -35.37 -7.09 -6.61
CA LYS A 763 -36.40 -6.18 -7.11
C LYS A 763 -37.62 -6.97 -7.60
N TYR A 764 -38.82 -6.68 -7.05
CA TYR A 764 -40.04 -7.36 -7.41
C TYR A 764 -40.45 -7.08 -8.87
N GLN A 765 -40.61 -8.14 -9.65
CA GLN A 765 -41.08 -8.14 -11.02
C GLN A 765 -42.37 -8.94 -11.14
N PRO A 766 -43.53 -8.30 -11.41
CA PRO A 766 -44.83 -8.99 -11.46
C PRO A 766 -44.94 -10.07 -12.52
N SER A 767 -44.16 -9.97 -13.60
CA SER A 767 -44.15 -10.89 -14.72
C SER A 767 -43.20 -12.07 -14.56
N LYS A 768 -42.37 -12.08 -13.51
CA LYS A 768 -41.36 -13.11 -13.26
C LYS A 768 -42.03 -14.41 -12.86
N ILE A 769 -41.73 -15.50 -13.58
CA ILE A 769 -42.27 -16.83 -13.33
C ILE A 769 -41.30 -17.57 -12.43
N TRP A 770 -41.83 -18.09 -11.34
CA TRP A 770 -41.10 -18.94 -10.40
C TRP A 770 -41.46 -20.40 -10.61
N THR A 771 -40.50 -21.29 -10.55
CA THR A 771 -40.68 -22.74 -10.53
C THR A 771 -40.21 -23.26 -9.19
N ALA A 772 -41.10 -23.95 -8.48
CA ALA A 772 -40.78 -24.55 -7.19
C ALA A 772 -41.07 -26.05 -7.19
N VAL A 773 -40.14 -26.82 -6.67
CA VAL A 773 -40.35 -28.22 -6.31
C VAL A 773 -40.53 -28.32 -4.80
N LEU A 774 -41.60 -28.97 -4.35
CA LEU A 774 -41.96 -29.06 -2.94
C LEU A 774 -42.33 -30.48 -2.55
N TYR A 775 -42.05 -30.78 -1.29
CA TYR A 775 -42.58 -31.99 -0.63
C TYR A 775 -43.86 -31.64 0.15
N ASP A 776 -44.99 -32.31 -0.19
CA ASP A 776 -46.28 -32.19 0.51
C ASP A 776 -46.33 -33.23 1.65
N ALA A 777 -46.33 -32.76 2.89
CA ALA A 777 -46.29 -33.63 4.07
C ALA A 777 -47.60 -34.36 4.34
N ASP A 778 -48.74 -33.85 3.84
CA ASP A 778 -50.03 -34.49 4.00
C ASP A 778 -50.17 -35.71 3.09
N GLN A 779 -49.67 -35.56 1.84
CA GLN A 779 -49.76 -36.63 0.84
C GLN A 779 -48.48 -37.46 0.73
N LYS A 780 -47.39 -37.00 1.31
CA LYS A 780 -46.05 -37.62 1.27
C LYS A 780 -45.51 -37.79 -0.15
N TYR A 781 -45.77 -36.83 -1.04
CA TYR A 781 -45.30 -36.81 -2.43
C TYR A 781 -44.63 -35.51 -2.79
N TYR A 782 -43.86 -35.56 -3.86
CA TYR A 782 -43.15 -34.40 -4.42
C TYR A 782 -43.95 -33.78 -5.56
N TYR A 783 -44.09 -32.46 -5.54
CA TYR A 783 -44.84 -31.67 -6.49
C TYR A 783 -44.01 -30.62 -7.10
N ILE A 784 -44.21 -30.33 -8.39
CA ILE A 784 -43.64 -29.18 -9.10
C ILE A 784 -44.76 -28.23 -9.45
N LYS A 785 -44.49 -26.93 -9.34
CA LYS A 785 -45.38 -25.88 -9.77
C LYS A 785 -44.66 -24.69 -10.35
N ARG A 786 -45.29 -24.07 -11.34
CA ARG A 786 -44.86 -22.84 -11.94
C ARG A 786 -45.91 -21.77 -11.66
N PHE A 787 -45.48 -20.60 -11.20
CA PHE A 787 -46.42 -19.58 -10.74
C PHE A 787 -45.86 -18.17 -10.79
N LEU A 788 -46.77 -17.19 -10.85
CA LEU A 788 -46.49 -15.79 -10.61
C LEU A 788 -46.75 -15.44 -9.17
N LEU A 789 -45.93 -14.61 -8.57
CA LEU A 789 -46.12 -14.09 -7.22
C LEU A 789 -47.04 -12.87 -7.24
N GLU A 790 -48.29 -13.07 -6.81
CA GLU A 790 -49.24 -11.98 -6.58
C GLU A 790 -49.06 -11.47 -5.13
N VAL A 791 -48.39 -10.30 -5.03
CA VAL A 791 -48.04 -9.73 -3.73
C VAL A 791 -49.12 -8.83 -3.16
N ASN A 792 -49.22 -8.82 -1.84
CA ASN A 792 -49.99 -7.86 -1.07
C ASN A 792 -49.20 -7.39 0.15
N THR A 793 -49.75 -6.53 0.98
CA THR A 793 -49.05 -5.96 2.16
C THR A 793 -48.83 -6.96 3.31
N ARG A 794 -49.26 -8.23 3.17
CA ARG A 794 -49.10 -9.26 4.19
C ARG A 794 -48.22 -10.38 3.70
N LYS A 795 -47.53 -11.02 4.64
CA LYS A 795 -46.72 -12.21 4.35
C LYS A 795 -47.66 -13.34 3.84
N GLN A 796 -47.28 -13.95 2.75
CA GLN A 796 -48.02 -15.02 2.09
C GLN A 796 -47.13 -16.25 1.97
N ASN A 797 -47.72 -17.44 1.78
CA ASN A 797 -46.99 -18.69 1.65
C ASN A 797 -47.40 -19.45 0.38
N PHE A 798 -46.41 -19.93 -0.39
CA PHE A 798 -46.66 -20.73 -1.59
C PHE A 798 -46.50 -22.22 -1.36
N LEU A 799 -46.00 -22.71 -0.21
CA LEU A 799 -45.90 -24.16 0.07
C LEU A 799 -47.20 -24.76 0.61
N GLY A 800 -48.17 -23.93 1.05
CA GLY A 800 -49.42 -24.36 1.64
C GLY A 800 -49.42 -24.25 3.18
N GLU A 801 -50.53 -24.69 3.80
CA GLU A 801 -50.80 -24.46 5.22
C GLU A 801 -50.07 -25.42 6.18
N ASN A 802 -49.58 -26.56 5.69
CA ASN A 802 -48.91 -27.53 6.55
C ASN A 802 -47.46 -27.10 6.84
N PRO A 803 -47.07 -26.85 8.10
CA PRO A 803 -45.71 -26.41 8.43
C PRO A 803 -44.61 -27.46 8.20
N LYS A 804 -44.98 -28.71 7.90
CA LYS A 804 -44.06 -29.79 7.57
C LYS A 804 -43.77 -29.88 6.06
N ASN A 805 -44.44 -29.08 5.26
CA ASN A 805 -44.09 -28.96 3.83
C ASN A 805 -42.70 -28.40 3.68
N ARG A 806 -41.94 -28.89 2.72
CA ARG A 806 -40.56 -28.51 2.50
C ARG A 806 -40.34 -28.02 1.07
N LEU A 807 -39.67 -26.93 0.91
CA LEU A 807 -39.16 -26.48 -0.36
C LEU A 807 -37.91 -27.30 -0.72
N MET A 808 -37.88 -27.91 -1.87
CA MET A 808 -36.76 -28.72 -2.35
C MET A 808 -35.91 -27.97 -3.35
N LEU A 809 -36.54 -27.19 -4.25
CA LEU A 809 -35.91 -26.36 -5.25
C LEU A 809 -36.77 -25.13 -5.51
N LEU A 810 -36.14 -23.99 -5.73
CA LEU A 810 -36.79 -22.76 -6.20
C LEU A 810 -35.87 -22.13 -7.24
N THR A 811 -36.40 -21.88 -8.45
CA THR A 811 -35.69 -21.24 -9.53
C THR A 811 -36.57 -20.24 -10.28
N ASP A 812 -35.95 -19.21 -10.81
CA ASP A 812 -36.57 -18.20 -11.67
C ASP A 812 -36.19 -18.38 -13.16
N GLU A 813 -35.48 -19.48 -13.46
CA GLU A 813 -35.10 -19.81 -14.83
C GLU A 813 -36.35 -19.93 -15.71
N VAL A 814 -36.25 -19.39 -16.96
CA VAL A 814 -37.40 -19.37 -17.87
C VAL A 814 -37.75 -20.77 -18.40
N TYR A 815 -36.72 -21.55 -18.67
CA TYR A 815 -36.82 -22.95 -19.13
C TYR A 815 -36.13 -23.91 -18.16
N PRO A 816 -36.66 -24.08 -16.93
CA PRO A 816 -35.97 -24.82 -15.90
C PRO A 816 -36.00 -26.31 -16.22
N ARG A 817 -34.83 -26.92 -16.13
CA ARG A 817 -34.62 -28.34 -16.30
C ARG A 817 -34.20 -28.96 -14.98
N ILE A 818 -34.95 -29.98 -14.57
CA ILE A 818 -34.85 -30.51 -13.21
C ILE A 818 -34.56 -32.02 -13.30
N GLU A 819 -33.52 -32.45 -12.60
CA GLU A 819 -33.16 -33.83 -12.39
C GLU A 819 -33.68 -34.32 -11.04
N VAL A 820 -34.36 -35.44 -11.01
CA VAL A 820 -34.89 -36.09 -9.81
C VAL A 820 -34.16 -37.40 -9.62
N ILE A 821 -33.38 -37.54 -8.57
CA ILE A 821 -32.63 -38.74 -8.23
C ILE A 821 -33.43 -39.48 -7.14
N PHE A 822 -33.73 -40.79 -7.40
CA PHE A 822 -34.49 -41.62 -6.51
C PHE A 822 -33.60 -42.21 -5.41
N GLY A 823 -34.18 -42.41 -4.22
CA GLY A 823 -33.49 -42.92 -3.05
C GLY A 823 -34.22 -44.07 -2.36
N GLY A 824 -33.65 -44.53 -1.23
CA GLY A 824 -34.22 -45.57 -0.44
C GLY A 824 -34.53 -46.86 -1.21
N HIS A 825 -35.74 -47.32 -1.20
CA HIS A 825 -36.17 -48.52 -1.92
C HIS A 825 -36.17 -48.34 -3.44
N ASP A 826 -36.20 -47.11 -3.92
CA ASP A 826 -36.26 -46.76 -5.35
C ASP A 826 -34.93 -46.31 -5.92
N ALA A 827 -33.83 -46.40 -5.19
CA ALA A 827 -32.46 -45.93 -5.58
C ALA A 827 -31.91 -46.65 -6.86
N PHE A 828 -32.49 -47.77 -7.25
CA PHE A 828 -32.12 -48.49 -8.46
C PHE A 828 -32.69 -47.90 -9.78
N ARG A 829 -33.54 -46.87 -9.65
CA ARG A 829 -34.20 -46.26 -10.80
C ARG A 829 -33.25 -45.22 -11.43
N GLU A 830 -33.34 -45.10 -12.74
CA GLU A 830 -32.64 -44.04 -13.47
C GLU A 830 -33.19 -42.67 -13.06
N ALA A 831 -32.34 -41.66 -13.00
CA ALA A 831 -32.75 -40.31 -12.70
C ALA A 831 -33.76 -39.77 -13.70
N LEU A 832 -34.81 -39.11 -13.21
CA LEU A 832 -35.87 -38.56 -14.05
C LEU A 832 -35.53 -37.09 -14.35
N VAL A 833 -35.30 -36.78 -15.64
CA VAL A 833 -35.08 -35.40 -16.09
C VAL A 833 -36.38 -34.83 -16.64
N LEU A 834 -36.76 -33.66 -16.17
CA LEU A 834 -38.00 -32.97 -16.52
C LEU A 834 -37.72 -31.55 -17.00
N ASP A 835 -38.26 -31.21 -18.17
CA ASP A 835 -38.35 -29.83 -18.64
C ASP A 835 -39.63 -29.23 -18.07
N ALA A 836 -39.48 -28.35 -17.08
CA ALA A 836 -40.59 -27.89 -16.24
C ALA A 836 -41.62 -27.06 -17.01
N ASP A 837 -41.23 -26.35 -18.05
CA ASP A 837 -42.11 -25.57 -18.92
C ASP A 837 -43.06 -26.47 -19.79
N GLU A 838 -42.58 -27.63 -20.21
CA GLU A 838 -43.39 -28.63 -20.91
C GLU A 838 -44.23 -29.48 -19.94
N PHE A 839 -43.69 -29.71 -18.77
CA PHE A 839 -44.34 -30.57 -17.77
C PHE A 839 -45.54 -29.91 -17.10
N ILE A 840 -45.45 -28.59 -16.78
CA ILE A 840 -46.55 -27.88 -16.07
C ILE A 840 -46.70 -26.43 -16.56
N ALA A 841 -47.94 -26.04 -16.86
CA ALA A 841 -48.29 -24.66 -17.20
C ALA A 841 -48.24 -23.74 -15.96
N VAL A 842 -47.98 -22.45 -16.18
CA VAL A 842 -47.97 -21.39 -15.14
C VAL A 842 -49.39 -21.23 -14.56
N LYS A 843 -49.49 -21.22 -13.24
CA LYS A 843 -50.75 -21.07 -12.48
C LYS A 843 -50.55 -20.05 -11.33
N GLY A 844 -51.58 -19.76 -10.56
CA GLY A 844 -51.45 -18.95 -9.35
C GLY A 844 -50.61 -19.66 -8.27
N PHE A 845 -49.92 -18.91 -7.43
CA PHE A 845 -48.99 -19.42 -6.40
C PHE A 845 -49.67 -20.35 -5.37
N LYS A 846 -51.01 -20.24 -5.16
CA LYS A 846 -51.81 -21.11 -4.29
C LYS A 846 -52.11 -22.47 -4.92
N ALA A 847 -51.85 -22.68 -6.21
CA ALA A 847 -52.09 -23.96 -6.86
C ALA A 847 -51.19 -25.05 -6.25
N LYS A 848 -51.68 -26.26 -6.11
CA LYS A 848 -50.98 -27.38 -5.49
C LYS A 848 -49.76 -27.86 -6.32
N GLY A 849 -49.80 -27.66 -7.63
CA GLY A 849 -48.79 -28.17 -8.56
C GLY A 849 -49.16 -29.53 -9.17
N LYS A 850 -48.25 -30.09 -9.93
CA LYS A 850 -48.35 -31.44 -10.57
C LYS A 850 -47.39 -32.36 -9.86
N ARG A 851 -47.85 -33.56 -9.47
CA ARG A 851 -46.99 -34.55 -8.84
C ARG A 851 -45.93 -35.05 -9.81
N ILE A 852 -44.66 -35.06 -9.32
CA ILE A 852 -43.50 -35.48 -10.08
C ILE A 852 -43.43 -37.00 -10.13
N SER A 853 -43.48 -37.65 -8.96
CA SER A 853 -43.30 -39.09 -8.85
C SER A 853 -44.08 -39.64 -7.63
N THR A 854 -44.32 -40.97 -7.64
CA THR A 854 -44.80 -41.73 -6.49
C THR A 854 -43.70 -42.45 -5.74
N PHE A 855 -42.44 -42.37 -6.28
CA PHE A 855 -41.27 -43.05 -5.75
C PHE A 855 -40.55 -42.17 -4.72
N GLU A 856 -39.69 -42.77 -3.90
CA GLU A 856 -38.88 -42.07 -2.92
C GLU A 856 -37.79 -41.28 -3.61
N VAL A 857 -37.67 -39.98 -3.33
CA VAL A 857 -36.73 -39.05 -3.94
C VAL A 857 -35.62 -38.76 -2.93
N GLU A 858 -34.38 -38.92 -3.37
CA GLU A 858 -33.20 -38.58 -2.57
C GLU A 858 -32.81 -37.12 -2.75
N THR A 859 -32.58 -36.69 -3.98
CA THR A 859 -32.21 -35.32 -4.30
C THR A 859 -32.89 -34.80 -5.55
N ILE A 860 -33.01 -33.48 -5.62
CA ILE A 860 -33.56 -32.75 -6.76
C ILE A 860 -32.52 -31.67 -7.12
N ASN A 861 -32.02 -31.76 -8.35
CA ASN A 861 -31.01 -30.84 -8.85
C ASN A 861 -31.58 -30.03 -10.03
N GLU A 862 -31.09 -28.80 -10.18
CA GLU A 862 -31.31 -28.00 -11.35
C GLU A 862 -30.18 -28.29 -12.38
N LEU A 863 -30.57 -28.52 -13.63
CA LEU A 863 -29.66 -28.72 -14.74
C LEU A 863 -29.65 -27.48 -15.63
N GLU A 864 -28.60 -27.33 -16.41
CA GLU A 864 -28.53 -26.26 -17.42
C GLU A 864 -29.69 -26.38 -18.42
N PRO A 865 -30.36 -25.25 -18.74
CA PRO A 865 -31.49 -25.24 -19.64
C PRO A 865 -31.11 -25.65 -21.06
N ASN A 866 -32.00 -26.37 -21.76
CA ASN A 866 -31.78 -26.76 -23.18
C ASN A 866 -32.09 -25.63 -24.16
N ARG A 867 -32.74 -24.56 -23.68
CA ARG A 867 -33.24 -23.44 -24.49
C ARG A 867 -32.87 -22.16 -23.79
N PHE A 868 -32.41 -21.17 -24.58
CA PHE A 868 -32.09 -19.85 -24.05
C PHE A 868 -33.08 -18.83 -24.62
N VAL A 869 -33.44 -17.84 -23.80
CA VAL A 869 -34.18 -16.67 -24.28
C VAL A 869 -33.21 -15.85 -25.12
N PRO A 870 -33.49 -15.52 -26.41
CA PRO A 870 -32.66 -14.62 -27.17
C PRO A 870 -32.60 -13.28 -26.45
N SER A 871 -31.40 -12.79 -26.14
CA SER A 871 -31.25 -11.45 -25.57
C SER A 871 -31.76 -10.42 -26.55
N GLU A 872 -32.68 -9.57 -26.14
CA GLU A 872 -33.26 -8.49 -26.97
C GLU A 872 -32.24 -7.44 -27.47
N ASN A 873 -30.95 -7.62 -27.20
CA ASN A 873 -29.85 -6.74 -27.60
C ASN A 873 -29.00 -7.26 -28.78
N ALA A 874 -29.49 -8.25 -29.56
CA ALA A 874 -28.80 -8.73 -30.74
C ALA A 874 -29.72 -8.62 -31.97
N SER A 875 -30.14 -7.43 -32.34
CA SER A 875 -30.73 -7.12 -33.62
C SER A 875 -30.14 -5.83 -34.12
N GLU A 876 -29.08 -5.99 -34.91
CA GLU A 876 -28.76 -5.27 -36.14
C GLU A 876 -27.33 -5.60 -36.57
N SER A 877 -27.16 -6.78 -37.12
CA SER A 877 -26.14 -7.07 -38.12
C SER A 877 -26.48 -8.42 -38.75
N ASP A 878 -27.30 -8.43 -39.79
CA ASP A 878 -27.33 -9.57 -40.69
C ASP A 878 -27.50 -9.12 -42.13
N ASP A 879 -26.53 -9.55 -42.89
CA ASP A 879 -26.46 -9.99 -44.27
C ASP A 879 -27.35 -9.31 -45.30
N THR A 880 -26.68 -8.66 -46.23
CA THR A 880 -26.91 -8.90 -47.66
C THR A 880 -25.58 -8.80 -48.41
N GLU A 881 -25.07 -9.97 -48.84
CA GLU A 881 -24.25 -10.07 -50.04
C GLU A 881 -25.07 -9.66 -51.26
N GLY A 882 -24.50 -8.86 -52.11
CA GLY A 882 -25.06 -8.54 -53.42
C GLY A 882 -24.19 -7.57 -54.17
N ASN A 883 -23.44 -8.11 -55.12
CA ASN A 883 -22.63 -7.45 -56.13
C ASN A 883 -23.27 -6.20 -56.76
N GLU A 884 -22.45 -5.22 -57.09
CA GLU A 884 -22.07 -4.79 -58.44
C GLU A 884 -21.54 -3.34 -58.47
N GLU A 885 -20.36 -3.30 -59.00
CA GLU A 885 -19.77 -2.27 -59.94
C GLU A 885 -20.22 -0.79 -59.95
N GLY A 886 -19.26 0.06 -59.77
CA GLY A 886 -19.04 1.08 -60.79
C GLY A 886 -19.19 2.53 -60.42
N ASN A 887 -18.04 3.20 -60.48
CA ASN A 887 -17.81 4.61 -60.96
C ASN A 887 -17.73 5.74 -59.94
N ASP A 888 -16.48 6.17 -59.84
CA ASP A 888 -15.93 7.53 -59.84
C ASP A 888 -16.91 8.72 -59.72
N THR A 889 -16.64 9.58 -58.77
CA THR A 889 -16.09 10.94 -58.98
C THR A 889 -15.89 11.64 -57.61
N ASP A 890 -14.67 12.00 -57.37
CA ASP A 890 -14.08 13.22 -56.85
C ASP A 890 -15.02 14.31 -56.28
N ASP A 891 -14.89 14.72 -55.07
CA ASP A 891 -14.52 16.06 -54.62
C ASP A 891 -14.49 16.21 -53.08
N GLY A 892 -13.45 16.82 -52.70
CA GLY A 892 -12.91 17.07 -51.37
C GLY A 892 -13.74 17.89 -50.38
N GLN A 893 -13.14 17.90 -49.26
CA GLN A 893 -13.24 18.69 -48.04
C GLN A 893 -13.87 17.99 -46.88
N SER A 894 -12.94 17.50 -46.07
CA SER A 894 -13.22 17.07 -44.71
C SER A 894 -12.72 18.13 -43.74
N THR A 895 -13.57 18.52 -42.86
CA THR A 895 -13.18 18.96 -41.51
C THR A 895 -14.13 18.30 -40.54
N THR A 896 -13.63 17.31 -39.87
CA THR A 896 -14.35 16.74 -38.75
C THR A 896 -13.82 17.38 -37.46
N ASP A 897 -14.60 18.30 -36.94
CA ASP A 897 -14.49 18.68 -35.53
C ASP A 897 -15.07 17.58 -34.68
N ILE A 898 -14.21 16.87 -33.94
CA ILE A 898 -14.65 15.93 -32.91
C ILE A 898 -14.83 16.75 -31.63
N ILE A 899 -16.07 17.01 -31.29
CA ILE A 899 -16.43 17.51 -29.96
C ILE A 899 -16.59 16.32 -29.04
N ASP A 900 -15.81 16.30 -27.98
CA ASP A 900 -15.96 15.32 -26.90
C ASP A 900 -17.17 15.74 -26.05
N GLU A 901 -18.28 15.01 -26.19
CA GLU A 901 -19.54 15.28 -25.48
C GLU A 901 -19.48 15.14 -23.96
N ILE A 902 -18.37 14.63 -23.41
CA ILE A 902 -18.26 14.33 -21.96
C ILE A 902 -17.70 15.50 -21.16
N THR A 903 -16.87 16.34 -21.72
CA THR A 903 -16.16 17.35 -20.94
C THR A 903 -16.40 18.80 -21.31
N GLY A 904 -16.93 19.11 -22.49
CA GLY A 904 -17.26 20.45 -22.89
C GLY A 904 -16.08 21.45 -22.97
N GLN A 905 -14.85 20.97 -23.16
CA GLN A 905 -13.68 21.83 -23.32
C GLN A 905 -13.06 21.71 -24.70
N MET A 906 -12.98 22.86 -25.39
CA MET A 906 -12.15 23.00 -26.60
C MET A 906 -10.66 22.87 -26.23
N LYS A 907 -9.92 22.05 -26.96
CA LYS A 907 -8.45 22.08 -26.92
C LYS A 907 -7.97 23.21 -27.83
N LEU A 908 -7.32 24.20 -27.24
CA LEU A 908 -6.46 25.13 -27.98
C LEU A 908 -5.12 24.42 -28.29
N PHE A 909 -4.71 24.50 -29.56
CA PHE A 909 -3.41 24.05 -30.01
C PHE A 909 -2.33 25.01 -29.51
N ASP A 910 -1.29 24.47 -28.91
CA ASP A 910 0.01 25.13 -28.76
C ASP A 910 0.91 24.68 -29.92
N GLU A 911 1.63 25.67 -30.50
CA GLU A 911 2.69 25.48 -31.49
C GLU A 911 3.90 24.73 -30.92
#